data_b8ce72e9dc8c678bfade11132739b179
#
_entry.id   b8ce72e9dc8c678bfade11132739b179
#
_cell.length_a   1.000
_cell.length_b   1.000
_cell.length_c   1.000
_cell.angle_alpha   90.00
_cell.angle_beta   90.00
_cell.angle_gamma   90.00
#
_symmetry.space_group_name_H-M   'P 1'
#
loop_
_entity.id
_entity.type
_entity.pdbx_description
1 polymer ?
#
loop_
_entity_poly.entity_id
_entity_poly.type
_entity_poly.pdbx_seq_one_letter_code
_entity_poly.pdbx_strand_id
1 'polypeptide(L)'
;MGCSVAYHLSALGEKDVVLLEQGRLTSGTTWHAAGLVGQLRAHESMTRLIRYSTELYSTLEAETGLSTGWKQCGSLAVARTADRMIQLKRTAAVARAHGVECDVISVADARQLYPIMATGDLHGAVWLPGDGKANPADLTLALAKGARNRGVKIFENVRASGFQVASSTRMKRVSSLTWRNKSGDDGRIDAEIVVLCGGQWSREVARQINVTVPLFSCEHYYIVTDRIDGVHRELPVLRDPDGYIYFKEEVGGLLMGGFEPNATPWLQSARHRGGIPENFEFQLLPDNWDAFQILLENAMIRVPALETAQVKQFYNGPESFTADNNFIIGPAPGFDNFYAGCGFNSMGIASAGGAGKALAEWIVQGEPTLDLWPVDIRRFNHFNANENWLPDRIGEVLGMHYKMPWPNRELESARPFRRSPLYSLLRDSGACFGSKMGWERANFFAPTPAQAQVEYSWGHQNWHRWVAEEHRACRERVALFDMSSFAKLLIKGPDARHALSWIIANEVPLESGATVYTGMLNERGGYESDFTVTKLDHHEYMIVTGSAQAVRDRDVIERALAAMPDAPRCEVFDITSMFAVIAVMGPLSRELLQRASTADFSSHSFPFGASHVVDVGYATVRATRLTYVGELGWELYVPVEFAVG
;
A
#
# COMPACT_ATOMS: atom_id res chain seq x y z
N MET A 1 -5.29 -16.26 -3.50
CA MET A 1 -5.97 -15.45 -2.46
C MET A 1 -7.38 -15.95 -2.15
N GLY A 2 -8.31 -16.06 -3.11
CA GLY A 2 -9.69 -16.49 -2.87
C GLY A 2 -9.82 -17.84 -2.13
N CYS A 3 -9.03 -18.84 -2.52
CA CYS A 3 -9.00 -20.14 -1.82
C CYS A 3 -8.52 -20.02 -0.36
N SER A 4 -7.59 -19.10 -0.08
CA SER A 4 -7.11 -18.84 1.28
C SER A 4 -8.17 -18.16 2.15
N VAL A 5 -8.88 -17.16 1.60
CA VAL A 5 -10.00 -16.54 2.33
C VAL A 5 -11.10 -17.57 2.62
N ALA A 6 -11.50 -18.36 1.62
CA ALA A 6 -12.53 -19.39 1.80
C ALA A 6 -12.11 -20.47 2.83
N TYR A 7 -10.84 -20.87 2.81
CA TYR A 7 -10.26 -21.77 3.80
C TYR A 7 -10.38 -21.20 5.21
N HIS A 8 -9.97 -19.95 5.42
CA HIS A 8 -9.97 -19.35 6.74
C HIS A 8 -11.38 -18.98 7.25
N LEU A 9 -12.27 -18.48 6.37
CA LEU A 9 -13.67 -18.27 6.76
C LEU A 9 -14.30 -19.57 7.26
N SER A 10 -14.13 -20.67 6.53
CA SER A 10 -14.65 -21.97 6.96
C SER A 10 -13.98 -22.51 8.23
N ALA A 11 -12.69 -22.19 8.45
CA ALA A 11 -11.98 -22.55 9.69
C ALA A 11 -12.48 -21.73 10.90
N LEU A 12 -12.96 -20.48 10.67
CA LEU A 12 -13.59 -19.64 11.69
C LEU A 12 -15.06 -20.00 11.96
N GLY A 13 -15.61 -20.98 11.24
CA GLY A 13 -16.96 -21.50 11.47
C GLY A 13 -18.03 -21.00 10.49
N GLU A 14 -17.65 -20.19 9.52
CA GLU A 14 -18.57 -19.75 8.46
C GLU A 14 -18.93 -20.93 7.56
N LYS A 15 -20.25 -21.21 7.41
CA LYS A 15 -20.71 -22.45 6.76
C LYS A 15 -21.24 -22.22 5.34
N ASP A 16 -21.78 -21.06 5.05
CA ASP A 16 -22.41 -20.77 3.76
C ASP A 16 -21.47 -19.94 2.87
N VAL A 17 -20.30 -20.48 2.62
CA VAL A 17 -19.27 -19.85 1.80
C VAL A 17 -19.29 -20.42 0.38
N VAL A 18 -19.40 -19.53 -0.61
CA VAL A 18 -19.36 -19.87 -2.04
C VAL A 18 -18.18 -19.14 -2.68
N LEU A 19 -17.35 -19.88 -3.42
CA LEU A 19 -16.28 -19.33 -4.25
C LEU A 19 -16.63 -19.53 -5.72
N LEU A 20 -16.65 -18.46 -6.48
CA LEU A 20 -16.80 -18.46 -7.94
C LEU A 20 -15.43 -18.19 -8.60
N GLU A 21 -15.02 -19.08 -9.50
CA GLU A 21 -13.82 -18.93 -10.31
C GLU A 21 -14.23 -18.89 -11.79
N GLN A 22 -13.87 -17.82 -12.50
CA GLN A 22 -14.27 -17.63 -13.90
C GLN A 22 -13.70 -18.69 -14.85
N GLY A 23 -12.51 -19.22 -14.52
CA GLY A 23 -11.86 -20.31 -15.24
C GLY A 23 -11.72 -21.54 -14.37
N ARG A 24 -10.53 -22.14 -14.40
CA ARG A 24 -10.11 -23.16 -13.43
C ARG A 24 -9.30 -22.53 -12.31
N LEU A 25 -9.33 -23.12 -11.15
CA LEU A 25 -8.43 -22.72 -10.06
C LEU A 25 -7.00 -22.65 -10.60
N THR A 26 -6.28 -21.60 -10.22
CA THR A 26 -4.91 -21.29 -10.62
C THR A 26 -4.71 -20.69 -12.03
N SER A 27 -5.72 -20.65 -12.88
CA SER A 27 -5.60 -20.30 -14.30
C SER A 27 -5.16 -18.85 -14.60
N GLY A 28 -5.24 -17.95 -13.61
CA GLY A 28 -4.71 -16.59 -13.71
C GLY A 28 -3.19 -16.54 -13.48
N THR A 29 -2.72 -15.61 -12.66
CA THR A 29 -1.27 -15.42 -12.36
C THR A 29 -0.67 -16.57 -11.54
N THR A 30 -1.46 -17.34 -10.81
CA THR A 30 -0.97 -18.33 -9.85
C THR A 30 -0.13 -19.44 -10.48
N TRP A 31 -0.53 -20.00 -11.63
CA TRP A 31 0.14 -21.16 -12.21
C TRP A 31 1.57 -20.89 -12.68
N HIS A 32 1.87 -19.66 -13.08
CA HIS A 32 3.20 -19.24 -13.53
C HIS A 32 3.98 -18.46 -12.48
N ALA A 33 3.54 -18.42 -11.22
CA ALA A 33 4.30 -17.76 -10.16
C ALA A 33 5.55 -18.56 -9.78
N ALA A 34 6.65 -17.86 -9.50
CA ALA A 34 7.94 -18.50 -9.16
C ALA A 34 7.93 -19.31 -7.86
N GLY A 35 7.03 -18.99 -6.93
CA GLY A 35 6.83 -19.74 -5.69
C GLY A 35 7.86 -19.51 -4.59
N LEU A 36 8.58 -18.38 -4.61
CA LEU A 36 9.49 -18.01 -3.53
C LEU A 36 8.73 -17.51 -2.31
N VAL A 37 9.11 -17.97 -1.12
CA VAL A 37 8.48 -17.59 0.14
C VAL A 37 9.53 -17.06 1.11
N GLY A 38 9.58 -15.73 1.28
CA GLY A 38 10.47 -15.06 2.21
C GLY A 38 9.67 -14.34 3.28
N GLN A 39 9.98 -14.60 4.57
CA GLN A 39 9.17 -14.19 5.72
C GLN A 39 9.29 -12.71 6.07
N LEU A 40 10.49 -12.14 5.95
CA LEU A 40 10.79 -10.83 6.47
C LEU A 40 10.23 -9.69 5.61
N ARG A 41 9.61 -8.71 6.26
CA ARG A 41 9.16 -7.44 5.68
C ARG A 41 9.57 -6.26 6.58
N ALA A 42 9.50 -5.06 6.04
CA ALA A 42 9.84 -3.84 6.78
C ALA A 42 8.87 -3.59 7.96
N HIS A 43 7.59 -3.95 7.83
CA HIS A 43 6.59 -3.83 8.88
C HIS A 43 6.41 -5.15 9.63
N GLU A 44 6.31 -5.06 10.96
CA GLU A 44 6.10 -6.22 11.83
C GLU A 44 4.84 -6.99 11.47
N SER A 45 3.70 -6.31 11.31
CA SER A 45 2.43 -6.96 10.95
C SER A 45 2.52 -7.73 9.64
N MET A 46 3.24 -7.21 8.64
CA MET A 46 3.47 -7.90 7.37
C MET A 46 4.40 -9.12 7.55
N THR A 47 5.41 -9.01 8.40
CA THR A 47 6.27 -10.15 8.76
C THR A 47 5.47 -11.25 9.46
N ARG A 48 4.65 -10.89 10.46
CA ARG A 48 3.77 -11.83 11.18
C ARG A 48 2.80 -12.54 10.24
N LEU A 49 2.21 -11.81 9.30
CA LEU A 49 1.31 -12.33 8.30
C LEU A 49 1.98 -13.39 7.41
N ILE A 50 3.21 -13.13 6.93
CA ILE A 50 3.92 -14.10 6.08
C ILE A 50 4.49 -15.27 6.87
N ARG A 51 4.93 -15.07 8.11
CA ARG A 51 5.31 -16.19 9.00
C ARG A 51 4.17 -17.18 9.16
N TYR A 52 2.97 -16.68 9.42
CA TYR A 52 1.79 -17.55 9.45
C TYR A 52 1.59 -18.31 8.12
N SER A 53 1.88 -17.69 6.96
CA SER A 53 1.83 -18.42 5.69
C SER A 53 2.78 -19.61 5.67
N THR A 54 4.03 -19.46 6.15
CA THR A 54 4.99 -20.58 6.19
C THR A 54 4.56 -21.69 7.15
N GLU A 55 4.02 -21.34 8.31
CA GLU A 55 3.46 -22.28 9.28
C GLU A 55 2.30 -23.07 8.66
N LEU A 56 1.35 -22.38 8.04
CA LEU A 56 0.22 -23.00 7.35
C LEU A 56 0.68 -23.96 6.25
N TYR A 57 1.60 -23.53 5.39
CA TYR A 57 2.07 -24.33 4.24
C TYR A 57 2.78 -25.60 4.66
N SER A 58 3.47 -25.58 5.81
CA SER A 58 4.14 -26.76 6.37
C SER A 58 3.18 -27.80 6.94
N THR A 59 1.97 -27.41 7.34
CA THR A 59 0.98 -28.30 7.99
C THR A 59 -0.16 -28.70 7.07
N LEU A 60 -0.41 -27.96 6.01
CA LEU A 60 -1.58 -28.09 5.15
C LEU A 60 -1.64 -29.45 4.40
N GLU A 61 -0.48 -30.04 4.07
CA GLU A 61 -0.41 -31.38 3.47
C GLU A 61 -0.95 -32.46 4.41
N ALA A 62 -0.59 -32.40 5.70
CA ALA A 62 -1.08 -33.34 6.70
C ALA A 62 -2.60 -33.21 6.91
N GLU A 63 -3.15 -32.01 6.80
CA GLU A 63 -4.58 -31.74 6.96
C GLU A 63 -5.39 -32.19 5.75
N THR A 64 -4.88 -31.94 4.54
CA THR A 64 -5.67 -32.07 3.30
C THR A 64 -5.36 -33.34 2.51
N GLY A 65 -4.21 -33.97 2.76
CA GLY A 65 -3.66 -35.05 1.95
C GLY A 65 -3.13 -34.62 0.58
N LEU A 66 -3.01 -33.30 0.33
CA LEU A 66 -2.44 -32.76 -0.91
C LEU A 66 -1.13 -32.03 -0.60
N SER A 67 -0.09 -32.32 -1.39
CA SER A 67 1.19 -31.63 -1.28
C SER A 67 1.03 -30.16 -1.56
N THR A 68 1.79 -29.33 -0.84
CA THR A 68 1.91 -27.89 -1.08
C THR A 68 3.17 -27.56 -1.85
N GLY A 69 4.05 -28.55 -2.06
CA GLY A 69 5.40 -28.33 -2.55
C GLY A 69 6.26 -27.45 -1.63
N TRP A 70 5.81 -27.22 -0.38
CA TRP A 70 6.58 -26.41 0.58
C TRP A 70 7.90 -27.10 0.91
N LYS A 71 8.97 -26.33 0.79
CA LYS A 71 10.32 -26.74 1.15
C LYS A 71 11.01 -25.58 1.84
N GLN A 72 11.29 -25.76 3.12
CA GLN A 72 12.13 -24.83 3.88
C GLN A 72 13.60 -25.10 3.51
N CYS A 73 14.09 -24.41 2.50
CA CYS A 73 15.47 -24.50 2.03
C CYS A 73 16.31 -23.27 2.38
N GLY A 74 15.71 -22.29 3.07
CA GLY A 74 16.32 -21.03 3.37
C GLY A 74 16.38 -20.06 2.17
N SER A 75 16.77 -18.82 2.47
CA SER A 75 17.10 -17.84 1.44
C SER A 75 18.37 -17.07 1.74
N LEU A 76 19.12 -16.74 0.70
CA LEU A 76 20.35 -15.99 0.73
C LEU A 76 20.17 -14.70 -0.06
N ALA A 77 20.47 -13.54 0.55
CA ALA A 77 20.54 -12.26 -0.15
C ALA A 77 21.96 -11.72 -0.10
N VAL A 78 22.53 -11.41 -1.27
CA VAL A 78 23.91 -10.99 -1.41
C VAL A 78 24.04 -9.48 -1.66
N ALA A 79 25.21 -8.91 -1.33
CA ALA A 79 25.53 -7.50 -1.52
C ALA A 79 26.73 -7.35 -2.47
N ARG A 80 26.55 -6.67 -3.62
CA ARG A 80 27.63 -6.27 -4.53
C ARG A 80 28.29 -4.97 -4.13
N THR A 81 27.64 -4.17 -3.29
CA THR A 81 28.14 -2.85 -2.88
C THR A 81 28.20 -2.71 -1.36
N ALA A 82 29.07 -1.81 -0.88
CA ALA A 82 29.15 -1.49 0.54
C ALA A 82 27.82 -0.95 1.08
N ASP A 83 27.12 -0.14 0.31
CA ASP A 83 25.80 0.40 0.67
C ASP A 83 24.73 -0.70 0.80
N ARG A 84 24.74 -1.68 -0.11
CA ARG A 84 23.85 -2.85 -0.01
C ARG A 84 24.19 -3.66 1.25
N MET A 85 25.47 -3.79 1.57
CA MET A 85 25.85 -4.49 2.80
C MET A 85 25.37 -3.76 4.07
N ILE A 86 25.36 -2.42 4.08
CA ILE A 86 24.75 -1.63 5.16
C ILE A 86 23.24 -1.93 5.22
N GLN A 87 22.57 -1.93 4.09
CA GLN A 87 21.13 -2.26 4.00
C GLN A 87 20.86 -3.66 4.55
N LEU A 88 21.62 -4.68 4.16
CA LEU A 88 21.44 -6.06 4.63
C LEU A 88 21.65 -6.19 6.15
N LYS A 89 22.63 -5.49 6.72
CA LYS A 89 22.83 -5.42 8.19
C LYS A 89 21.63 -4.79 8.90
N ARG A 90 21.04 -3.74 8.30
CA ARG A 90 19.80 -3.13 8.82
C ARG A 90 18.63 -4.12 8.72
N THR A 91 18.53 -4.87 7.63
CA THR A 91 17.53 -5.94 7.45
C THR A 91 17.66 -7.00 8.55
N ALA A 92 18.87 -7.46 8.87
CA ALA A 92 19.09 -8.41 9.97
C ALA A 92 18.73 -7.83 11.35
N ALA A 93 18.92 -6.52 11.55
CA ALA A 93 18.49 -5.86 12.79
C ALA A 93 16.95 -5.79 12.89
N VAL A 94 16.25 -5.49 11.79
CA VAL A 94 14.78 -5.53 11.72
C VAL A 94 14.26 -6.96 11.95
N ALA A 95 14.90 -7.97 11.35
CA ALA A 95 14.53 -9.36 11.54
C ALA A 95 14.55 -9.76 13.03
N ARG A 96 15.62 -9.40 13.76
CA ARG A 96 15.70 -9.63 15.21
C ARG A 96 14.57 -8.96 15.98
N ALA A 97 14.23 -7.73 15.64
CA ALA A 97 13.12 -7.01 16.27
C ALA A 97 11.76 -7.69 16.02
N HIS A 98 11.60 -8.30 14.85
CA HIS A 98 10.37 -9.01 14.47
C HIS A 98 10.40 -10.51 14.81
N GLY A 99 11.43 -11.00 15.50
CA GLY A 99 11.56 -12.40 15.90
C GLY A 99 11.77 -13.38 14.72
N VAL A 100 12.43 -12.91 13.65
CA VAL A 100 12.82 -13.72 12.48
C VAL A 100 14.31 -14.00 12.56
N GLU A 101 14.70 -15.28 12.40
CA GLU A 101 16.09 -15.68 12.32
C GLU A 101 16.72 -15.16 11.03
N CYS A 102 17.78 -14.37 11.17
CA CYS A 102 18.49 -13.76 10.04
C CYS A 102 19.93 -13.45 10.44
N ASP A 103 20.87 -14.12 9.80
CA ASP A 103 22.30 -14.00 10.08
C ASP A 103 23.00 -13.19 9.02
N VAL A 104 23.87 -12.29 9.46
CA VAL A 104 24.86 -11.64 8.58
C VAL A 104 26.04 -12.59 8.45
N ILE A 105 26.31 -13.06 7.24
CA ILE A 105 27.33 -14.06 6.98
C ILE A 105 28.44 -13.55 6.04
N SER A 106 29.60 -14.21 6.10
CA SER A 106 30.72 -13.90 5.22
C SER A 106 30.46 -14.38 3.78
N VAL A 107 31.25 -13.85 2.85
CA VAL A 107 31.25 -14.32 1.45
C VAL A 107 31.62 -15.81 1.34
N ALA A 108 32.53 -16.28 2.22
CA ALA A 108 32.94 -17.68 2.27
C ALA A 108 31.78 -18.60 2.70
N ASP A 109 31.04 -18.21 3.75
CA ASP A 109 29.87 -18.96 4.23
C ASP A 109 28.76 -18.95 3.18
N ALA A 110 28.52 -17.80 2.55
CA ALA A 110 27.55 -17.69 1.46
C ALA A 110 27.87 -18.60 0.28
N ARG A 111 29.17 -18.73 -0.07
CA ARG A 111 29.62 -19.66 -1.11
C ARG A 111 29.42 -21.13 -0.73
N GLN A 112 29.55 -21.48 0.57
CA GLN A 112 29.27 -22.84 1.03
C GLN A 112 27.78 -23.18 0.87
N LEU A 113 26.89 -22.22 1.15
CA LEU A 113 25.45 -22.39 1.00
C LEU A 113 25.01 -22.43 -0.48
N TYR A 114 25.73 -21.73 -1.36
CA TYR A 114 25.39 -21.65 -2.77
C TYR A 114 26.66 -21.82 -3.66
N PRO A 115 27.18 -23.05 -3.79
CA PRO A 115 28.51 -23.31 -4.39
C PRO A 115 28.68 -22.87 -5.84
N ILE A 116 27.58 -22.82 -6.61
CA ILE A 116 27.61 -22.49 -8.05
C ILE A 116 27.62 -20.98 -8.34
N MET A 117 27.54 -20.11 -7.30
CA MET A 117 27.59 -18.67 -7.54
C MET A 117 29.01 -18.13 -7.59
N ALA A 118 29.24 -17.15 -8.46
CA ALA A 118 30.43 -16.32 -8.42
C ALA A 118 30.35 -15.33 -7.24
N THR A 119 31.49 -15.10 -6.58
CA THR A 119 31.55 -14.33 -5.32
C THR A 119 32.58 -13.22 -5.33
N GLY A 120 33.34 -13.03 -6.42
CA GLY A 120 34.46 -12.09 -6.48
C GLY A 120 34.08 -10.62 -6.33
N ASP A 121 32.82 -10.26 -6.54
CA ASP A 121 32.28 -8.92 -6.45
C ASP A 121 31.46 -8.69 -5.16
N LEU A 122 31.40 -9.67 -4.24
CA LEU A 122 30.53 -9.60 -3.07
C LEU A 122 31.22 -8.99 -1.84
N HIS A 123 30.46 -8.18 -1.10
CA HIS A 123 30.83 -7.64 0.20
C HIS A 123 30.33 -8.49 1.38
N GLY A 124 29.39 -9.41 1.17
CA GLY A 124 28.78 -10.26 2.18
C GLY A 124 27.37 -10.66 1.81
N ALA A 125 26.66 -11.29 2.74
CA ALA A 125 25.30 -11.73 2.55
C ALA A 125 24.51 -11.76 3.87
N VAL A 126 23.19 -11.98 3.76
CA VAL A 126 22.34 -12.41 4.88
C VAL A 126 21.71 -13.74 4.56
N TRP A 127 21.57 -14.57 5.58
CA TRP A 127 20.97 -15.90 5.55
C TRP A 127 19.69 -15.93 6.38
N LEU A 128 18.57 -16.40 5.80
CA LEU A 128 17.28 -16.58 6.45
C LEU A 128 16.89 -18.06 6.37
N PRO A 129 17.16 -18.88 7.38
CA PRO A 129 16.92 -20.34 7.34
C PRO A 129 15.44 -20.71 7.31
N GLY A 130 14.56 -19.85 7.82
CA GLY A 130 13.11 -20.08 7.85
C GLY A 130 12.39 -19.86 6.52
N ASP A 131 13.07 -19.27 5.53
CA ASP A 131 12.53 -19.04 4.20
C ASP A 131 12.50 -20.33 3.37
N GLY A 132 11.81 -20.29 2.23
CA GLY A 132 11.73 -21.47 1.38
C GLY A 132 11.01 -21.21 0.05
N LYS A 133 10.49 -22.29 -0.50
CA LYS A 133 9.74 -22.31 -1.75
C LYS A 133 8.50 -23.20 -1.65
N ALA A 134 7.48 -22.93 -2.46
CA ALA A 134 6.26 -23.73 -2.57
C ALA A 134 5.88 -23.90 -4.04
N ASN A 135 5.07 -24.90 -4.34
CA ASN A 135 4.43 -25.01 -5.64
C ASN A 135 3.12 -24.19 -5.60
N PRO A 136 2.97 -23.13 -6.39
CA PRO A 136 1.81 -22.25 -6.31
C PRO A 136 0.47 -22.94 -6.63
N ALA A 137 0.46 -23.83 -7.63
CA ALA A 137 -0.75 -24.55 -8.03
C ALA A 137 -1.16 -25.58 -6.96
N ASP A 138 -0.22 -26.40 -6.49
CA ASP A 138 -0.46 -27.42 -5.47
C ASP A 138 -0.94 -26.79 -4.16
N LEU A 139 -0.29 -25.70 -3.74
CA LEU A 139 -0.70 -24.92 -2.56
C LEU A 139 -2.14 -24.41 -2.67
N THR A 140 -2.51 -23.89 -3.83
CA THR A 140 -3.88 -23.40 -4.07
C THR A 140 -4.89 -24.52 -4.01
N LEU A 141 -4.58 -25.68 -4.61
CA LEU A 141 -5.44 -26.86 -4.58
C LEU A 141 -5.57 -27.44 -3.16
N ALA A 142 -4.50 -27.42 -2.37
CA ALA A 142 -4.54 -27.85 -0.98
C ALA A 142 -5.45 -26.94 -0.14
N LEU A 143 -5.33 -25.61 -0.27
CA LEU A 143 -6.24 -24.65 0.37
C LEU A 143 -7.71 -24.85 -0.05
N ALA A 144 -7.95 -25.05 -1.35
CA ALA A 144 -9.29 -25.32 -1.86
C ALA A 144 -9.85 -26.64 -1.33
N LYS A 145 -9.02 -27.68 -1.19
CA LYS A 145 -9.41 -28.96 -0.60
C LYS A 145 -9.78 -28.81 0.87
N GLY A 146 -8.96 -28.09 1.65
CA GLY A 146 -9.23 -27.79 3.06
C GLY A 146 -10.54 -27.02 3.23
N ALA A 147 -10.81 -26.05 2.38
CA ALA A 147 -12.07 -25.32 2.36
C ALA A 147 -13.27 -26.24 2.04
N ARG A 148 -13.16 -27.07 0.99
CA ARG A 148 -14.21 -28.06 0.62
C ARG A 148 -14.48 -29.07 1.72
N ASN A 149 -13.46 -29.54 2.43
CA ASN A 149 -13.60 -30.46 3.55
C ASN A 149 -14.45 -29.87 4.68
N ARG A 150 -14.50 -28.51 4.79
CA ARG A 150 -15.33 -27.78 5.76
C ARG A 150 -16.66 -27.27 5.18
N GLY A 151 -17.03 -27.69 3.95
CA GLY A 151 -18.33 -27.40 3.36
C GLY A 151 -18.39 -26.23 2.39
N VAL A 152 -17.28 -25.56 2.10
CA VAL A 152 -17.22 -24.48 1.08
C VAL A 152 -17.57 -25.05 -0.30
N LYS A 153 -18.48 -24.36 -1.00
CA LYS A 153 -18.84 -24.68 -2.37
C LYS A 153 -17.97 -23.89 -3.35
N ILE A 154 -17.18 -24.56 -4.17
CA ILE A 154 -16.28 -23.95 -5.15
C ILE A 154 -16.77 -24.31 -6.55
N PHE A 155 -17.14 -23.30 -7.32
CA PHE A 155 -17.61 -23.43 -8.69
C PHE A 155 -16.56 -22.85 -9.65
N GLU A 156 -16.02 -23.70 -10.50
CA GLU A 156 -15.09 -23.33 -11.57
C GLU A 156 -15.87 -23.10 -12.87
N ASN A 157 -15.32 -22.28 -13.77
CA ASN A 157 -15.95 -21.83 -15.01
C ASN A 157 -17.25 -21.04 -14.77
N VAL A 158 -17.34 -20.35 -13.65
CA VAL A 158 -18.47 -19.50 -13.26
C VAL A 158 -17.96 -18.12 -12.92
N ARG A 159 -18.35 -17.15 -13.71
CA ARG A 159 -17.93 -15.74 -13.58
C ARG A 159 -19.00 -14.91 -12.89
N ALA A 160 -18.60 -14.04 -11.96
CA ALA A 160 -19.45 -12.95 -11.51
C ALA A 160 -19.61 -11.93 -12.65
N SER A 161 -20.83 -11.74 -13.13
CA SER A 161 -21.14 -10.92 -14.31
C SER A 161 -21.72 -9.55 -13.97
N GLY A 162 -22.18 -9.33 -12.75
CA GLY A 162 -22.74 -8.06 -12.30
C GLY A 162 -23.11 -8.07 -10.82
N PHE A 163 -23.41 -6.89 -10.29
CA PHE A 163 -23.78 -6.70 -8.89
C PHE A 163 -25.04 -5.87 -8.75
N GLN A 164 -25.91 -6.23 -7.82
CA GLN A 164 -27.04 -5.42 -7.41
C GLN A 164 -26.64 -4.64 -6.16
N VAL A 165 -26.60 -3.33 -6.28
CA VAL A 165 -26.23 -2.44 -5.17
C VAL A 165 -27.48 -1.76 -4.65
N ALA A 166 -27.76 -1.96 -3.36
CA ALA A 166 -28.74 -1.18 -2.62
C ALA A 166 -28.03 -0.01 -1.95
N SER A 167 -28.61 1.17 -2.02
CA SER A 167 -28.17 2.33 -1.27
C SER A 167 -28.99 2.41 0.01
N SER A 168 -28.33 2.25 1.16
CA SER A 168 -28.86 2.74 2.44
C SER A 168 -28.65 4.25 2.50
N THR A 169 -29.07 4.87 3.57
CA THR A 169 -28.92 6.33 3.75
C THR A 169 -27.47 6.78 3.75
N ARG A 170 -26.50 5.94 4.17
CA ARG A 170 -25.07 6.28 4.27
C ARG A 170 -24.15 5.34 3.52
N MET A 171 -24.28 4.03 3.78
CA MET A 171 -23.41 3.02 3.20
C MET A 171 -24.13 2.28 2.07
N LYS A 172 -23.39 1.95 1.02
CA LYS A 172 -23.89 1.05 -0.03
C LYS A 172 -23.76 -0.40 0.41
N ARG A 173 -24.62 -1.26 -0.12
CA ARG A 173 -24.57 -2.70 0.13
C ARG A 173 -24.76 -3.47 -1.17
N VAL A 174 -23.91 -4.45 -1.42
CA VAL A 174 -24.15 -5.43 -2.47
C VAL A 174 -25.17 -6.46 -1.93
N SER A 175 -26.39 -6.44 -2.44
CA SER A 175 -27.45 -7.36 -2.02
C SER A 175 -27.38 -8.69 -2.75
N SER A 176 -26.88 -8.68 -3.99
CA SER A 176 -26.71 -9.89 -4.79
C SER A 176 -25.69 -9.69 -5.89
N LEU A 177 -25.19 -10.79 -6.41
CA LEU A 177 -24.42 -10.82 -7.65
C LEU A 177 -25.10 -11.72 -8.69
N THR A 178 -24.92 -11.39 -9.95
CA THR A 178 -25.25 -12.28 -11.06
C THR A 178 -24.01 -13.04 -11.50
N TRP A 179 -24.21 -14.27 -11.92
CA TRP A 179 -23.15 -15.11 -12.46
C TRP A 179 -23.51 -15.66 -13.83
N ARG A 180 -22.49 -16.02 -14.60
CA ARG A 180 -22.62 -16.74 -15.87
C ARG A 180 -21.55 -17.82 -15.95
N ASN A 181 -21.93 -19.03 -16.37
CA ASN A 181 -20.98 -20.11 -16.62
C ASN A 181 -20.53 -20.15 -18.10
N LYS A 182 -19.52 -20.96 -18.39
CA LYS A 182 -19.03 -21.14 -19.78
C LYS A 182 -20.02 -21.85 -20.70
N SER A 183 -21.03 -22.55 -20.15
CA SER A 183 -22.11 -23.20 -20.94
C SER A 183 -23.20 -22.21 -21.35
N GLY A 184 -23.18 -20.99 -20.83
CA GLY A 184 -24.14 -19.93 -21.13
C GLY A 184 -25.27 -19.82 -20.12
N ASP A 185 -25.32 -20.69 -19.11
CA ASP A 185 -26.29 -20.56 -18.02
C ASP A 185 -25.92 -19.37 -17.14
N ASP A 186 -26.93 -18.71 -16.62
CA ASP A 186 -26.78 -17.58 -15.70
C ASP A 186 -27.75 -17.71 -14.51
N GLY A 187 -27.44 -16.96 -13.47
CA GLY A 187 -28.25 -16.94 -12.27
C GLY A 187 -27.85 -15.83 -11.32
N ARG A 188 -28.46 -15.85 -10.14
CA ARG A 188 -28.25 -14.86 -9.09
C ARG A 188 -27.91 -15.56 -7.78
N ILE A 189 -27.05 -14.92 -7.00
CA ILE A 189 -26.72 -15.28 -5.62
C ILE A 189 -26.98 -14.05 -4.75
N ASP A 190 -27.82 -14.20 -3.75
CA ASP A 190 -27.95 -13.20 -2.68
C ASP A 190 -26.82 -13.44 -1.67
N ALA A 191 -26.14 -12.40 -1.26
CA ALA A 191 -24.98 -12.50 -0.40
C ALA A 191 -25.00 -11.42 0.69
N GLU A 192 -24.70 -11.83 1.93
CA GLU A 192 -24.52 -10.90 3.03
C GLU A 192 -23.18 -10.18 2.90
N ILE A 193 -22.13 -10.88 2.49
CA ILE A 193 -20.78 -10.36 2.32
C ILE A 193 -20.23 -10.81 0.97
N VAL A 194 -19.56 -9.91 0.27
CA VAL A 194 -18.89 -10.17 -0.99
C VAL A 194 -17.40 -9.88 -0.85
N VAL A 195 -16.55 -10.82 -1.26
CA VAL A 195 -15.09 -10.68 -1.23
C VAL A 195 -14.53 -10.78 -2.64
N LEU A 196 -13.95 -9.69 -3.13
CA LEU A 196 -13.32 -9.62 -4.44
C LEU A 196 -11.87 -10.11 -4.39
N CYS A 197 -11.61 -11.32 -4.91
CA CYS A 197 -10.28 -11.91 -5.07
C CYS A 197 -9.94 -12.18 -6.54
N GLY A 198 -10.37 -11.31 -7.46
CA GLY A 198 -10.32 -11.50 -8.91
C GLY A 198 -8.94 -11.33 -9.56
N GLY A 199 -7.84 -11.30 -8.77
CA GLY A 199 -6.48 -11.14 -9.30
C GLY A 199 -6.36 -9.90 -10.19
N GLN A 200 -5.80 -10.05 -11.37
CA GLN A 200 -5.62 -8.95 -12.31
C GLN A 200 -6.94 -8.36 -12.85
N TRP A 201 -8.05 -9.08 -12.82
CA TRP A 201 -9.39 -8.58 -13.21
C TRP A 201 -10.10 -7.78 -12.10
N SER A 202 -9.52 -7.68 -10.90
CA SER A 202 -10.19 -7.02 -9.76
C SER A 202 -10.55 -5.57 -10.02
N ARG A 203 -9.74 -4.85 -10.81
CA ARG A 203 -10.01 -3.45 -11.18
C ARG A 203 -11.30 -3.33 -12.00
N GLU A 204 -11.46 -4.16 -13.03
CA GLU A 204 -12.62 -4.14 -13.92
C GLU A 204 -13.89 -4.57 -13.20
N VAL A 205 -13.79 -5.57 -12.33
CA VAL A 205 -14.91 -6.04 -11.51
C VAL A 205 -15.35 -4.96 -10.52
N ALA A 206 -14.42 -4.35 -9.80
CA ALA A 206 -14.71 -3.29 -8.82
C ALA A 206 -15.31 -2.02 -9.47
N ARG A 207 -14.89 -1.68 -10.70
CA ARG A 207 -15.45 -0.54 -11.46
C ARG A 207 -16.95 -0.65 -11.71
N GLN A 208 -17.52 -1.85 -11.81
CA GLN A 208 -18.96 -2.05 -12.01
C GLN A 208 -19.81 -1.44 -10.89
N ILE A 209 -19.24 -1.30 -9.71
CA ILE A 209 -19.90 -0.72 -8.54
C ILE A 209 -19.21 0.56 -8.02
N ASN A 210 -18.35 1.17 -8.86
CA ASN A 210 -17.59 2.38 -8.53
C ASN A 210 -16.67 2.24 -7.32
N VAL A 211 -16.07 1.07 -7.10
CA VAL A 211 -14.99 0.87 -6.12
C VAL A 211 -13.65 1.06 -6.80
N THR A 212 -12.78 1.85 -6.19
CA THR A 212 -11.43 2.11 -6.67
C THR A 212 -10.47 1.00 -6.26
N VAL A 213 -10.00 0.24 -7.24
CA VAL A 213 -8.93 -0.76 -7.09
C VAL A 213 -7.81 -0.40 -8.07
N PRO A 214 -6.74 0.29 -7.62
CA PRO A 214 -5.70 0.80 -8.50
C PRO A 214 -4.69 -0.29 -8.86
N LEU A 215 -5.09 -1.19 -9.75
CA LEU A 215 -4.25 -2.26 -10.30
C LEU A 215 -3.96 -2.00 -11.78
N PHE A 216 -2.74 -2.32 -12.18
CA PHE A 216 -2.34 -2.41 -13.56
C PHE A 216 -1.41 -3.59 -13.78
N SER A 217 -1.59 -4.32 -14.89
CA SER A 217 -0.77 -5.49 -15.20
C SER A 217 0.47 -5.08 -15.99
N CYS A 218 1.62 -5.64 -15.60
CA CYS A 218 2.88 -5.55 -16.34
C CYS A 218 3.32 -6.93 -16.79
N GLU A 219 4.13 -6.97 -17.83
CA GLU A 219 4.92 -8.14 -18.16
C GLU A 219 5.85 -8.45 -16.99
N HIS A 220 6.06 -9.73 -16.71
CA HIS A 220 7.00 -10.17 -15.68
C HIS A 220 7.67 -11.48 -16.11
N TYR A 221 8.98 -11.57 -15.93
CA TYR A 221 9.80 -12.53 -16.66
C TYR A 221 10.57 -13.46 -15.74
N TYR A 222 10.67 -14.71 -16.18
CA TYR A 222 11.70 -15.64 -15.72
C TYR A 222 11.94 -16.72 -16.77
N ILE A 223 13.09 -17.39 -16.66
CA ILE A 223 13.42 -18.59 -17.43
C ILE A 223 13.55 -19.80 -16.52
N VAL A 224 13.30 -20.96 -17.07
CA VAL A 224 13.66 -22.26 -16.48
C VAL A 224 14.70 -22.91 -17.37
N THR A 225 15.81 -23.35 -16.80
CA THR A 225 16.89 -24.02 -17.52
C THR A 225 16.73 -25.53 -17.48
N ASP A 226 17.45 -26.22 -18.37
CA ASP A 226 17.74 -27.62 -18.18
C ASP A 226 18.64 -27.84 -16.95
N ARG A 227 18.95 -29.08 -16.64
CA ARG A 227 19.78 -29.43 -15.48
C ARG A 227 21.15 -28.78 -15.55
N ILE A 228 21.58 -28.28 -14.40
CA ILE A 228 22.89 -27.66 -14.20
C ILE A 228 23.64 -28.42 -13.12
N ASP A 229 24.90 -28.77 -13.37
CA ASP A 229 25.73 -29.45 -12.39
C ASP A 229 25.85 -28.62 -11.09
N GLY A 230 25.70 -29.28 -9.94
CA GLY A 230 25.72 -28.61 -8.63
C GLY A 230 24.36 -28.05 -8.18
N VAL A 231 23.34 -28.06 -9.02
CA VAL A 231 21.97 -27.68 -8.63
C VAL A 231 21.27 -28.91 -8.02
N HIS A 232 20.79 -28.75 -6.80
CA HIS A 232 20.10 -29.82 -6.06
C HIS A 232 18.91 -29.27 -5.26
N ARG A 233 17.99 -30.13 -4.89
CA ARG A 233 16.71 -29.78 -4.28
C ARG A 233 16.82 -28.94 -2.99
N GLU A 234 17.92 -29.09 -2.25
CA GLU A 234 18.19 -28.37 -1.00
C GLU A 234 18.84 -26.97 -1.23
N LEU A 235 19.12 -26.61 -2.47
CA LEU A 235 19.76 -25.32 -2.80
C LEU A 235 18.83 -24.18 -2.34
N PRO A 236 19.35 -23.20 -1.57
CA PRO A 236 18.54 -22.07 -1.09
C PRO A 236 17.98 -21.22 -2.24
N VAL A 237 16.97 -20.44 -1.94
CA VAL A 237 16.61 -19.30 -2.79
C VAL A 237 17.75 -18.28 -2.74
N LEU A 238 18.28 -17.88 -3.88
CA LEU A 238 19.29 -16.82 -3.97
C LEU A 238 18.65 -15.53 -4.49
N ARG A 239 18.96 -14.41 -3.83
CA ARG A 239 18.57 -13.06 -4.25
C ARG A 239 19.80 -12.19 -4.41
N ASP A 240 19.94 -11.56 -5.56
CA ASP A 240 20.98 -10.56 -5.84
C ASP A 240 20.29 -9.24 -6.24
N PRO A 241 19.92 -8.41 -5.24
CA PRO A 241 19.15 -7.20 -5.49
C PRO A 241 19.91 -6.16 -6.33
N ASP A 242 21.25 -6.11 -6.24
CA ASP A 242 22.07 -5.17 -7.03
C ASP A 242 22.10 -5.57 -8.51
N GLY A 243 21.85 -6.87 -8.81
CA GLY A 243 21.69 -7.38 -10.17
C GLY A 243 20.23 -7.51 -10.61
N TYR A 244 19.27 -7.12 -9.78
CA TYR A 244 17.82 -7.22 -10.02
C TYR A 244 17.30 -8.66 -10.17
N ILE A 245 18.01 -9.70 -9.70
CA ILE A 245 17.77 -11.10 -10.00
C ILE A 245 17.54 -11.98 -8.77
N TYR A 246 16.82 -13.07 -9.02
CA TYR A 246 16.68 -14.17 -8.06
C TYR A 246 16.78 -15.53 -8.75
N PHE A 247 17.10 -16.55 -7.95
CA PHE A 247 17.21 -17.94 -8.39
C PHE A 247 16.50 -18.88 -7.44
N LYS A 248 15.88 -19.89 -8.02
CA LYS A 248 15.28 -21.02 -7.31
C LYS A 248 15.60 -22.32 -8.04
N GLU A 249 15.93 -23.37 -7.33
CA GLU A 249 16.05 -24.69 -7.95
C GLU A 249 14.70 -25.16 -8.50
N GLU A 250 14.70 -25.68 -9.73
CA GLU A 250 13.55 -26.23 -10.42
C GLU A 250 13.94 -27.52 -11.15
N VAL A 251 13.60 -28.68 -10.56
CA VAL A 251 13.83 -30.03 -11.11
C VAL A 251 15.29 -30.26 -11.58
N GLY A 252 16.26 -29.80 -10.78
CA GLY A 252 17.70 -29.92 -11.03
C GLY A 252 18.28 -28.85 -11.98
N GLY A 253 17.44 -27.98 -12.54
CA GLY A 253 17.82 -26.73 -13.20
C GLY A 253 17.54 -25.53 -12.31
N LEU A 254 17.67 -24.35 -12.87
CA LEU A 254 17.35 -23.09 -12.19
C LEU A 254 16.12 -22.42 -12.83
N LEU A 255 15.19 -21.97 -11.99
CA LEU A 255 14.29 -20.89 -12.30
C LEU A 255 15.04 -19.60 -11.98
N MET A 256 15.28 -18.75 -12.98
CA MET A 256 15.93 -17.44 -12.84
C MET A 256 15.01 -16.35 -13.36
N GLY A 257 14.73 -15.38 -12.52
CA GLY A 257 13.91 -14.21 -12.83
C GLY A 257 14.43 -12.98 -12.12
N GLY A 258 13.68 -11.89 -12.17
CA GLY A 258 14.11 -10.66 -11.52
C GLY A 258 13.04 -9.59 -11.49
N PHE A 259 13.46 -8.41 -11.05
CA PHE A 259 12.63 -7.20 -10.97
C PHE A 259 13.38 -6.07 -11.66
N GLU A 260 13.19 -5.97 -12.96
CA GLU A 260 13.83 -4.95 -13.80
C GLU A 260 13.48 -3.54 -13.30
N PRO A 261 14.41 -2.56 -13.47
CA PRO A 261 14.20 -1.20 -12.95
C PRO A 261 12.98 -0.47 -13.50
N ASN A 262 12.59 -0.79 -14.74
CA ASN A 262 11.45 -0.21 -15.44
C ASN A 262 10.59 -1.33 -16.00
N ALA A 263 9.40 -1.51 -15.46
CA ALA A 263 8.46 -2.51 -15.93
C ALA A 263 7.87 -2.14 -17.29
N THR A 264 7.46 -3.16 -18.04
CA THR A 264 6.69 -3.01 -19.29
C THR A 264 5.20 -3.17 -18.99
N PRO A 265 4.40 -2.08 -18.96
CA PRO A 265 2.96 -2.17 -18.73
C PRO A 265 2.28 -2.93 -19.87
N TRP A 266 1.46 -3.93 -19.52
CA TRP A 266 0.69 -4.70 -20.48
C TRP A 266 -0.62 -3.96 -20.84
N LEU A 267 -1.02 -3.97 -22.11
CA LEU A 267 -2.26 -3.33 -22.61
C LEU A 267 -2.31 -1.80 -22.46
N GLN A 268 -1.15 -1.13 -22.50
CA GLN A 268 -1.04 0.33 -22.36
C GLN A 268 -1.63 1.12 -23.54
N SER A 269 -1.82 0.50 -24.72
CA SER A 269 -2.29 1.23 -25.89
C SER A 269 -3.77 1.64 -25.78
N ALA A 270 -4.11 2.80 -26.33
CA ALA A 270 -5.49 3.32 -26.40
C ALA A 270 -6.50 2.37 -27.08
N ARG A 271 -6.01 1.35 -27.78
CA ARG A 271 -6.81 0.30 -28.42
C ARG A 271 -7.33 -0.76 -27.45
N HIS A 272 -6.75 -0.86 -26.24
CA HIS A 272 -7.08 -1.86 -25.24
C HIS A 272 -7.88 -1.30 -24.04
N ARG A 273 -8.70 -0.27 -24.27
CA ARG A 273 -9.62 0.28 -23.24
C ARG A 273 -10.64 -0.74 -22.71
N GLY A 274 -10.68 -1.94 -23.29
CA GLY A 274 -11.55 -3.04 -22.88
C GLY A 274 -11.11 -3.83 -21.66
N GLY A 275 -9.94 -3.50 -21.06
CA GLY A 275 -9.41 -4.23 -19.91
C GLY A 275 -8.71 -5.54 -20.31
N ILE A 276 -8.41 -6.35 -19.29
CA ILE A 276 -7.77 -7.66 -19.47
C ILE A 276 -8.75 -8.64 -20.13
N PRO A 277 -8.32 -9.43 -21.16
CA PRO A 277 -9.18 -10.41 -21.78
C PRO A 277 -9.77 -11.40 -20.79
N GLU A 278 -11.08 -11.62 -20.86
CA GLU A 278 -11.82 -12.49 -19.95
C GLU A 278 -11.36 -13.95 -19.99
N ASN A 279 -10.88 -14.39 -21.15
CA ASN A 279 -10.44 -15.76 -21.42
C ASN A 279 -8.93 -15.95 -21.37
N PHE A 280 -8.20 -15.03 -20.72
CA PHE A 280 -6.75 -15.14 -20.52
C PHE A 280 -6.44 -16.13 -19.38
N GLU A 281 -6.57 -17.42 -19.67
CA GLU A 281 -6.40 -18.54 -18.74
C GLU A 281 -5.25 -19.43 -19.18
N PHE A 282 -4.31 -19.75 -18.29
CA PHE A 282 -3.11 -20.57 -18.60
C PHE A 282 -2.37 -20.09 -19.85
N GLN A 283 -2.28 -18.78 -20.02
CA GLN A 283 -1.62 -18.16 -21.17
C GLN A 283 -0.43 -17.33 -20.69
N LEU A 284 0.56 -17.26 -21.57
CA LEU A 284 1.71 -16.37 -21.47
C LEU A 284 1.64 -15.32 -22.57
N LEU A 285 2.35 -14.25 -22.39
CA LEU A 285 2.62 -13.26 -23.42
C LEU A 285 3.79 -13.75 -24.31
N PRO A 286 3.97 -13.17 -25.49
CA PRO A 286 5.15 -13.44 -26.31
C PRO A 286 6.45 -13.19 -25.55
N ASP A 287 7.48 -13.95 -25.87
CA ASP A 287 8.81 -13.77 -25.28
C ASP A 287 9.33 -12.35 -25.54
N ASN A 288 9.84 -11.71 -24.50
CA ASN A 288 10.40 -10.35 -24.59
C ASN A 288 11.86 -10.38 -24.08
N TRP A 289 12.74 -10.90 -24.92
CA TRP A 289 14.17 -11.03 -24.62
C TRP A 289 14.85 -9.68 -24.44
N ASP A 290 14.41 -8.64 -25.15
CA ASP A 290 14.99 -7.30 -25.02
C ASP A 290 14.79 -6.73 -23.60
N ALA A 291 13.59 -6.86 -23.05
CA ALA A 291 13.32 -6.44 -21.68
C ALA A 291 14.00 -7.35 -20.64
N PHE A 292 14.17 -8.64 -20.96
CA PHE A 292 14.81 -9.62 -20.08
C PHE A 292 16.34 -9.54 -20.08
N GLN A 293 16.96 -8.91 -21.07
CA GLN A 293 18.41 -8.89 -21.28
C GLN A 293 19.18 -8.45 -20.03
N ILE A 294 18.76 -7.37 -19.37
CA ILE A 294 19.43 -6.86 -18.16
C ILE A 294 19.46 -7.90 -17.02
N LEU A 295 18.40 -8.70 -16.89
CA LEU A 295 18.32 -9.77 -15.90
C LEU A 295 19.24 -10.93 -16.27
N LEU A 296 19.24 -11.34 -17.53
CA LEU A 296 20.07 -12.43 -18.02
C LEU A 296 21.57 -12.12 -17.90
N GLU A 297 22.01 -10.94 -18.30
CA GLU A 297 23.41 -10.49 -18.16
C GLU A 297 23.86 -10.53 -16.70
N ASN A 298 23.06 -9.98 -15.78
CA ASN A 298 23.37 -10.03 -14.37
C ASN A 298 23.35 -11.45 -13.79
N ALA A 299 22.48 -12.31 -14.32
CA ALA A 299 22.38 -13.71 -13.90
C ALA A 299 23.62 -14.51 -14.30
N MET A 300 24.14 -14.33 -15.51
CA MET A 300 25.37 -14.97 -15.98
C MET A 300 26.59 -14.52 -15.16
N ILE A 301 26.64 -13.24 -14.74
CA ILE A 301 27.69 -12.76 -13.82
C ILE A 301 27.58 -13.50 -12.47
N ARG A 302 26.36 -13.68 -11.92
CA ARG A 302 26.16 -14.32 -10.62
C ARG A 302 26.30 -15.83 -10.66
N VAL A 303 25.81 -16.48 -11.69
CA VAL A 303 25.87 -17.94 -11.90
C VAL A 303 26.44 -18.22 -13.30
N PRO A 304 27.78 -18.30 -13.44
CA PRO A 304 28.43 -18.43 -14.75
C PRO A 304 28.01 -19.67 -15.57
N ALA A 305 27.54 -20.72 -14.91
CA ALA A 305 27.01 -21.90 -15.58
C ALA A 305 25.83 -21.59 -16.53
N LEU A 306 25.17 -20.44 -16.37
CA LEU A 306 24.11 -19.99 -17.26
C LEU A 306 24.57 -19.60 -18.65
N GLU A 307 25.87 -19.28 -18.86
CA GLU A 307 26.43 -18.98 -20.19
C GLU A 307 26.29 -20.15 -21.16
N THR A 308 26.26 -21.37 -20.64
CA THR A 308 26.19 -22.60 -21.45
C THR A 308 24.91 -23.40 -21.19
N ALA A 309 24.11 -23.00 -20.23
CA ALA A 309 22.85 -23.68 -19.89
C ALA A 309 21.80 -23.45 -20.98
N GLN A 310 21.07 -24.52 -21.32
CA GLN A 310 19.95 -24.40 -22.25
C GLN A 310 18.72 -23.86 -21.52
N VAL A 311 18.04 -22.91 -22.14
CA VAL A 311 16.74 -22.42 -21.65
C VAL A 311 15.67 -23.39 -22.13
N LYS A 312 15.05 -24.05 -21.14
CA LYS A 312 13.94 -24.98 -21.37
C LYS A 312 12.64 -24.24 -21.66
N GLN A 313 12.40 -23.16 -20.94
CA GLN A 313 11.17 -22.39 -21.07
C GLN A 313 11.42 -20.93 -20.66
N PHE A 314 10.91 -20.00 -21.47
CA PHE A 314 10.75 -18.60 -21.12
C PHE A 314 9.31 -18.36 -20.63
N TYR A 315 9.16 -17.63 -19.55
CA TYR A 315 7.88 -17.22 -19.02
C TYR A 315 7.78 -15.70 -19.08
N ASN A 316 6.87 -15.19 -19.89
CA ASN A 316 6.40 -13.81 -19.83
C ASN A 316 4.95 -13.83 -19.36
N GLY A 317 4.76 -13.76 -18.05
CA GLY A 317 3.46 -13.83 -17.40
C GLY A 317 2.99 -12.45 -16.93
N PRO A 318 1.80 -11.97 -17.37
CA PRO A 318 1.32 -10.69 -16.87
C PRO A 318 0.93 -10.79 -15.39
N GLU A 319 1.39 -9.82 -14.62
CA GLU A 319 1.12 -9.74 -13.18
C GLU A 319 0.63 -8.36 -12.79
N SER A 320 -0.27 -8.29 -11.79
CA SER A 320 -0.88 -7.04 -11.37
C SER A 320 -0.11 -6.35 -10.24
N PHE A 321 0.17 -5.07 -10.44
CA PHE A 321 0.83 -4.19 -9.49
C PHE A 321 -0.09 -3.06 -9.03
N THR A 322 0.09 -2.63 -7.79
CA THR A 322 -0.57 -1.47 -7.19
C THR A 322 0.29 -0.22 -7.34
N ALA A 323 -0.28 0.94 -7.07
CA ALA A 323 0.43 2.22 -7.20
C ALA A 323 1.59 2.43 -6.18
N ASP A 324 1.71 1.58 -5.15
CA ASP A 324 2.67 1.71 -4.04
C ASP A 324 3.42 0.42 -3.68
N ASN A 325 3.33 -0.61 -4.50
CA ASN A 325 3.98 -1.90 -4.29
C ASN A 325 3.49 -2.73 -3.10
N ASN A 326 2.39 -2.36 -2.45
CA ASN A 326 1.77 -3.16 -1.41
C ASN A 326 0.46 -3.76 -1.91
N PHE A 327 0.14 -4.98 -1.49
CA PHE A 327 -1.13 -5.61 -1.88
C PHE A 327 -2.34 -4.92 -1.25
N ILE A 328 -3.54 -5.32 -1.66
CA ILE A 328 -4.80 -4.73 -1.21
C ILE A 328 -5.60 -5.77 -0.45
N ILE A 329 -5.99 -5.46 0.80
CA ILE A 329 -7.04 -6.17 1.55
C ILE A 329 -7.91 -5.17 2.29
N GLY A 330 -9.10 -5.61 2.70
CA GLY A 330 -10.00 -4.86 3.59
C GLY A 330 -11.30 -4.39 2.95
N PRO A 331 -12.13 -3.66 3.71
CA PRO A 331 -13.45 -3.21 3.28
C PRO A 331 -13.33 -2.07 2.26
N ALA A 332 -14.12 -2.15 1.19
CA ALA A 332 -14.17 -1.11 0.19
C ALA A 332 -14.81 0.17 0.74
N PRO A 333 -14.22 1.35 0.48
CA PRO A 333 -14.80 2.61 0.95
C PRO A 333 -16.23 2.80 0.46
N GLY A 334 -17.10 3.22 1.37
CA GLY A 334 -18.51 3.49 1.09
C GLY A 334 -19.42 2.25 0.96
N PHE A 335 -18.89 1.05 1.21
CA PHE A 335 -19.65 -0.21 1.26
C PHE A 335 -19.54 -0.86 2.64
N ASP A 336 -20.64 -1.36 3.16
CA ASP A 336 -20.67 -2.05 4.46
C ASP A 336 -20.31 -3.54 4.36
N ASN A 337 -20.45 -4.17 3.19
CA ASN A 337 -20.33 -5.61 3.02
C ASN A 337 -19.44 -6.05 1.83
N PHE A 338 -18.71 -5.14 1.20
CA PHE A 338 -17.82 -5.48 0.09
C PHE A 338 -16.36 -5.35 0.49
N TYR A 339 -15.61 -6.45 0.37
CA TYR A 339 -14.20 -6.54 0.72
C TYR A 339 -13.35 -6.85 -0.52
N ALA A 340 -12.09 -6.42 -0.50
CA ALA A 340 -11.12 -6.72 -1.54
C ALA A 340 -9.93 -7.51 -0.99
N GLY A 341 -9.37 -8.41 -1.82
CA GLY A 341 -8.14 -9.14 -1.55
C GLY A 341 -7.40 -9.44 -2.85
N CYS A 342 -6.56 -8.48 -3.33
CA CYS A 342 -5.95 -8.53 -4.66
C CYS A 342 -4.65 -7.71 -4.75
N GLY A 343 -4.02 -7.68 -5.94
CA GLY A 343 -2.88 -6.83 -6.23
C GLY A 343 -1.62 -7.18 -5.44
N PHE A 344 -1.20 -8.42 -5.47
CA PHE A 344 -0.15 -8.92 -4.58
C PHE A 344 1.28 -8.58 -5.02
N ASN A 345 1.50 -7.89 -6.14
CA ASN A 345 2.81 -7.35 -6.53
C ASN A 345 3.93 -8.41 -6.42
N SER A 346 3.80 -9.54 -7.08
CA SER A 346 4.74 -10.68 -7.03
C SER A 346 4.98 -11.33 -5.64
N MET A 347 4.23 -10.91 -4.60
CA MET A 347 4.34 -11.46 -3.24
C MET A 347 3.18 -12.39 -2.88
N GLY A 348 2.33 -12.76 -3.86
CA GLY A 348 1.09 -13.49 -3.60
C GLY A 348 1.28 -14.83 -2.92
N ILE A 349 2.25 -15.63 -3.36
CA ILE A 349 2.49 -16.95 -2.78
C ILE A 349 2.99 -16.85 -1.35
N ALA A 350 3.91 -15.94 -1.07
CA ALA A 350 4.40 -15.71 0.30
C ALA A 350 3.31 -15.15 1.23
N SER A 351 2.41 -14.31 0.70
CA SER A 351 1.47 -13.52 1.53
C SER A 351 0.09 -14.16 1.67
N ALA A 352 -0.36 -14.96 0.68
CA ALA A 352 -1.77 -15.38 0.58
C ALA A 352 -2.29 -16.15 1.79
N GLY A 353 -1.46 -16.97 2.45
CA GLY A 353 -1.86 -17.69 3.66
C GLY A 353 -2.29 -16.73 4.77
N GLY A 354 -1.40 -15.83 5.17
CA GLY A 354 -1.66 -14.88 6.23
C GLY A 354 -2.62 -13.77 5.83
N ALA A 355 -2.56 -13.28 4.59
CA ALA A 355 -3.50 -12.27 4.09
C ALA A 355 -4.94 -12.81 4.04
N GLY A 356 -5.10 -14.09 3.67
CA GLY A 356 -6.41 -14.75 3.69
C GLY A 356 -6.96 -14.90 5.10
N LYS A 357 -6.10 -15.26 6.07
CA LYS A 357 -6.47 -15.28 7.48
C LYS A 357 -6.86 -13.90 7.99
N ALA A 358 -6.00 -12.92 7.80
CA ALA A 358 -6.23 -11.55 8.29
C ALA A 358 -7.52 -10.94 7.71
N LEU A 359 -7.81 -11.20 6.43
CA LEU A 359 -9.06 -10.73 5.82
C LEU A 359 -10.28 -11.49 6.33
N ALA A 360 -10.18 -12.82 6.53
CA ALA A 360 -11.26 -13.61 7.11
C ALA A 360 -11.58 -13.20 8.56
N GLU A 361 -10.54 -12.99 9.37
CA GLU A 361 -10.69 -12.46 10.73
C GLU A 361 -11.35 -11.07 10.73
N TRP A 362 -10.93 -10.17 9.84
CA TRP A 362 -11.53 -8.85 9.70
C TRP A 362 -13.03 -8.91 9.34
N ILE A 363 -13.38 -9.82 8.41
CA ILE A 363 -14.78 -10.02 8.01
C ILE A 363 -15.63 -10.51 9.19
N VAL A 364 -15.15 -11.49 9.93
CA VAL A 364 -15.91 -12.14 11.02
C VAL A 364 -15.97 -11.27 12.28
N GLN A 365 -14.89 -10.54 12.58
CA GLN A 365 -14.78 -9.73 13.80
C GLN A 365 -15.17 -8.26 13.60
N GLY A 366 -15.33 -7.80 12.34
CA GLY A 366 -15.64 -6.41 12.01
C GLY A 366 -14.43 -5.48 11.98
N GLU A 367 -13.30 -5.89 12.58
CA GLU A 367 -12.05 -5.11 12.62
C GLU A 367 -10.82 -6.02 12.44
N PRO A 368 -9.68 -5.50 11.96
CA PRO A 368 -8.49 -6.29 11.72
C PRO A 368 -7.79 -6.65 13.04
N THR A 369 -7.22 -7.86 13.13
CA THR A 369 -6.46 -8.35 14.29
C THR A 369 -5.01 -7.86 14.33
N LEU A 370 -4.54 -7.26 13.23
CA LEU A 370 -3.21 -6.67 13.05
C LEU A 370 -3.33 -5.24 12.54
N ASP A 371 -2.29 -4.43 12.70
CA ASP A 371 -2.19 -3.17 11.97
C ASP A 371 -1.96 -3.47 10.47
N LEU A 372 -3.01 -3.32 9.69
CA LEU A 372 -3.03 -3.60 8.25
C LEU A 372 -3.02 -2.33 7.39
N TRP A 373 -2.75 -1.15 7.99
CA TRP A 373 -2.71 0.11 7.28
C TRP A 373 -1.90 0.08 5.96
N PRO A 374 -0.70 -0.54 5.92
CA PRO A 374 0.09 -0.58 4.68
C PRO A 374 -0.59 -1.28 3.51
N VAL A 375 -1.59 -2.13 3.78
CA VAL A 375 -2.28 -2.96 2.78
C VAL A 375 -3.80 -2.72 2.73
N ASP A 376 -4.32 -1.82 3.56
CA ASP A 376 -5.74 -1.44 3.58
C ASP A 376 -6.11 -0.75 2.26
N ILE A 377 -7.19 -1.20 1.60
CA ILE A 377 -7.70 -0.58 0.37
C ILE A 377 -7.99 0.91 0.55
N ARG A 378 -8.39 1.35 1.75
CA ARG A 378 -8.75 2.73 2.09
C ARG A 378 -7.56 3.70 2.10
N ARG A 379 -6.32 3.19 1.93
CA ARG A 379 -5.14 4.04 1.69
C ARG A 379 -5.11 4.67 0.29
N PHE A 380 -5.98 4.24 -0.60
CA PHE A 380 -6.07 4.76 -1.97
C PHE A 380 -7.23 5.75 -2.14
N ASN A 381 -6.97 6.78 -2.94
CA ASN A 381 -8.00 7.70 -3.42
C ASN A 381 -8.41 7.33 -4.85
N HIS A 382 -9.57 7.80 -5.31
CA HIS A 382 -10.08 7.52 -6.66
C HIS A 382 -9.10 7.87 -7.79
N PHE A 383 -8.27 8.91 -7.63
CA PHE A 383 -7.30 9.29 -8.65
C PHE A 383 -6.22 8.23 -8.89
N ASN A 384 -5.93 7.37 -7.91
CA ASN A 384 -4.94 6.29 -8.05
C ASN A 384 -5.32 5.28 -9.13
N ALA A 385 -6.59 5.21 -9.54
CA ALA A 385 -7.06 4.38 -10.65
C ALA A 385 -7.19 5.15 -11.98
N ASN A 386 -6.67 6.39 -12.07
CA ASN A 386 -6.66 7.16 -13.31
C ASN A 386 -5.90 6.39 -14.40
N GLU A 387 -6.50 6.27 -15.59
CA GLU A 387 -6.02 5.41 -16.68
C GLU A 387 -4.71 5.87 -17.32
N ASN A 388 -4.40 7.14 -17.23
CA ASN A 388 -3.14 7.69 -17.73
C ASN A 388 -2.05 7.71 -16.65
N TRP A 389 -2.43 8.06 -15.41
CA TRP A 389 -1.49 8.19 -14.30
C TRP A 389 -0.97 6.83 -13.81
N LEU A 390 -1.84 5.83 -13.71
CA LEU A 390 -1.51 4.54 -13.09
C LEU A 390 -0.45 3.75 -13.88
N PRO A 391 -0.51 3.61 -15.22
CA PRO A 391 0.54 2.94 -15.99
C PRO A 391 1.92 3.57 -15.83
N ASP A 392 2.01 4.91 -15.85
CA ASP A 392 3.27 5.64 -15.67
C ASP A 392 3.85 5.38 -14.26
N ARG A 393 2.99 5.31 -13.24
CA ARG A 393 3.37 4.98 -11.86
C ARG A 393 3.87 3.55 -11.73
N ILE A 394 3.17 2.59 -12.33
CA ILE A 394 3.47 1.16 -12.22
C ILE A 394 4.82 0.82 -12.88
N GLY A 395 5.22 1.53 -13.93
CA GLY A 395 6.53 1.35 -14.57
C GLY A 395 7.71 1.42 -13.60
N GLU A 396 7.63 2.28 -12.58
CA GLU A 396 8.64 2.39 -11.51
C GLU A 396 8.47 1.35 -10.40
N VAL A 397 7.21 0.98 -10.10
CA VAL A 397 6.86 0.23 -8.88
C VAL A 397 7.45 -1.18 -8.89
N LEU A 398 7.43 -1.89 -10.02
CA LEU A 398 7.99 -3.24 -10.10
C LEU A 398 9.47 -3.27 -9.68
N GLY A 399 10.27 -2.34 -10.19
CA GLY A 399 11.69 -2.23 -9.84
C GLY A 399 11.95 -1.93 -8.36
N MET A 400 10.96 -1.42 -7.62
CA MET A 400 11.09 -1.11 -6.20
C MET A 400 11.39 -2.34 -5.32
N HIS A 401 11.10 -3.54 -5.78
CA HIS A 401 11.42 -4.77 -5.04
C HIS A 401 12.91 -4.91 -4.73
N TYR A 402 13.79 -4.48 -5.65
CA TYR A 402 15.25 -4.63 -5.52
C TYR A 402 16.02 -3.31 -5.50
N LYS A 403 15.38 -2.19 -5.83
CA LYS A 403 16.00 -0.88 -5.66
C LYS A 403 16.47 -0.68 -4.23
N MET A 404 17.59 0.04 -4.04
CA MET A 404 18.11 0.38 -2.72
C MET A 404 17.04 1.14 -1.92
N PRO A 405 16.61 0.64 -0.74
CA PRO A 405 15.60 1.31 0.09
C PRO A 405 16.24 2.41 0.94
N TRP A 406 16.75 3.44 0.27
CA TRP A 406 17.34 4.59 0.94
C TRP A 406 16.37 5.23 1.93
N PRO A 407 16.88 5.79 3.05
CA PRO A 407 16.06 6.62 3.93
C PRO A 407 15.36 7.74 3.15
N ASN A 408 14.09 7.96 3.44
CA ASN A 408 13.26 9.01 2.83
C ASN A 408 13.12 8.90 1.30
N ARG A 409 13.39 7.74 0.72
CA ARG A 409 13.18 7.54 -0.71
C ARG A 409 11.70 7.61 -1.05
N GLU A 410 11.38 8.34 -2.09
CA GLU A 410 10.04 8.53 -2.63
C GLU A 410 9.94 8.04 -4.08
N LEU A 411 8.71 7.81 -4.54
CA LEU A 411 8.41 7.51 -5.95
C LEU A 411 8.54 8.78 -6.79
N GLU A 412 9.15 8.66 -7.97
CA GLU A 412 9.48 9.79 -8.85
C GLU A 412 8.56 9.89 -10.06
N SER A 413 8.07 8.74 -10.55
CA SER A 413 7.21 8.69 -11.74
C SER A 413 5.84 9.33 -11.52
N ALA A 414 5.19 9.70 -12.63
CA ALA A 414 3.86 10.30 -12.67
C ALA A 414 3.69 11.53 -11.74
N ARG A 415 4.71 12.40 -11.71
CA ARG A 415 4.79 13.64 -10.93
C ARG A 415 5.21 14.82 -11.84
N PRO A 416 4.88 16.09 -11.46
CA PRO A 416 4.01 16.49 -10.33
C PRO A 416 2.54 16.20 -10.61
N PHE A 417 1.74 15.86 -9.58
CA PHE A 417 0.35 15.49 -9.80
C PHE A 417 -0.66 16.42 -9.07
N ARG A 418 -0.85 16.28 -7.75
CA ARG A 418 -1.69 17.20 -6.97
C ARG A 418 -0.83 18.33 -6.41
N ARG A 419 -1.19 19.56 -6.70
CA ARG A 419 -0.43 20.75 -6.32
C ARG A 419 -1.29 21.69 -5.49
N SER A 420 -0.71 22.26 -4.44
CA SER A 420 -1.33 23.37 -3.73
C SER A 420 -1.27 24.66 -4.59
N PRO A 421 -2.07 25.69 -4.29
CA PRO A 421 -1.92 26.98 -4.94
C PRO A 421 -0.53 27.59 -4.78
N LEU A 422 0.18 27.23 -3.71
CA LEU A 422 1.51 27.73 -3.37
C LEU A 422 2.66 27.00 -4.11
N TYR A 423 2.37 25.92 -4.81
CA TYR A 423 3.39 25.05 -5.43
C TYR A 423 4.43 25.82 -6.26
N SER A 424 3.99 26.72 -7.13
CA SER A 424 4.91 27.47 -8.00
C SER A 424 5.81 28.42 -7.20
N LEU A 425 5.27 29.12 -6.19
CA LEU A 425 6.04 29.98 -5.29
C LEU A 425 7.10 29.19 -4.51
N LEU A 426 6.71 28.04 -3.98
CA LEU A 426 7.62 27.16 -3.23
C LEU A 426 8.73 26.60 -4.13
N ARG A 427 8.39 26.15 -5.34
CA ARG A 427 9.37 25.71 -6.34
C ARG A 427 10.37 26.81 -6.66
N ASP A 428 9.90 28.01 -6.94
CA ASP A 428 10.74 29.14 -7.31
C ASP A 428 11.60 29.63 -6.12
N SER A 429 11.18 29.31 -4.89
CA SER A 429 11.94 29.50 -3.64
C SER A 429 12.95 28.37 -3.35
N GLY A 430 13.13 27.40 -4.24
CA GLY A 430 14.09 26.31 -4.08
C GLY A 430 13.57 25.07 -3.35
N ALA A 431 12.24 24.86 -3.31
CA ALA A 431 11.67 23.65 -2.70
C ALA A 431 12.06 22.38 -3.47
N CYS A 432 12.53 21.38 -2.74
CA CYS A 432 12.59 20.01 -3.17
C CYS A 432 11.31 19.31 -2.74
N PHE A 433 10.57 18.75 -3.69
CA PHE A 433 9.25 18.17 -3.41
C PHE A 433 9.31 16.65 -3.24
N GLY A 434 8.55 16.17 -2.25
CA GLY A 434 8.12 14.79 -2.11
C GLY A 434 6.63 14.64 -2.41
N SER A 435 6.13 13.40 -2.38
CA SER A 435 4.74 13.10 -2.69
C SER A 435 4.04 12.38 -1.54
N LYS A 436 2.89 12.90 -1.10
CA LYS A 436 2.02 12.24 -0.13
C LYS A 436 0.58 12.22 -0.64
N MET A 437 0.00 11.04 -0.88
CA MET A 437 -1.32 10.87 -1.48
C MET A 437 -1.47 11.69 -2.80
N GLY A 438 -0.42 11.66 -3.62
CA GLY A 438 -0.33 12.42 -4.86
C GLY A 438 -0.08 13.93 -4.70
N TRP A 439 -0.13 14.49 -3.49
CA TRP A 439 0.20 15.87 -3.23
C TRP A 439 1.70 16.11 -3.28
N GLU A 440 2.12 17.14 -4.01
CA GLU A 440 3.49 17.66 -3.95
C GLU A 440 3.66 18.44 -2.65
N ARG A 441 4.64 18.05 -1.83
CA ARG A 441 4.94 18.68 -0.54
C ARG A 441 6.43 19.03 -0.49
N ALA A 442 6.74 20.25 -0.10
CA ALA A 442 8.13 20.66 0.11
C ALA A 442 8.74 19.86 1.27
N ASN A 443 9.79 19.09 0.99
CA ASN A 443 10.54 18.34 1.99
C ASN A 443 11.64 19.21 2.62
N PHE A 444 12.27 20.08 1.84
CA PHE A 444 13.26 21.08 2.26
C PHE A 444 13.40 22.16 1.18
N PHE A 445 14.07 23.26 1.54
CA PHE A 445 14.43 24.33 0.62
C PHE A 445 15.93 24.42 0.44
N ALA A 446 16.40 24.43 -0.81
CA ALA A 446 17.79 24.61 -1.15
C ALA A 446 18.05 26.05 -1.66
N PRO A 447 19.27 26.59 -1.53
CA PRO A 447 19.60 27.93 -2.00
C PRO A 447 19.43 28.14 -3.53
N THR A 448 19.56 27.05 -4.29
CA THR A 448 19.39 27.08 -5.76
C THR A 448 18.59 25.86 -6.22
N PRO A 449 17.85 25.97 -7.35
CA PRO A 449 17.11 24.83 -7.92
C PRO A 449 18.00 23.61 -8.25
N ALA A 450 19.25 23.82 -8.62
CA ALA A 450 20.20 22.73 -8.91
C ALA A 450 20.54 21.90 -7.65
N GLN A 451 20.45 22.51 -6.47
CA GLN A 451 20.69 21.85 -5.18
C GLN A 451 19.38 21.26 -4.58
N ALA A 452 18.22 21.60 -5.13
CA ALA A 452 16.92 21.10 -4.69
C ALA A 452 16.67 19.66 -5.14
N GLN A 453 17.65 18.77 -4.92
CA GLN A 453 17.61 17.36 -5.26
C GLN A 453 18.09 16.53 -4.08
N VAL A 454 17.53 15.33 -3.93
CA VAL A 454 17.95 14.41 -2.88
C VAL A 454 19.10 13.55 -3.39
N GLU A 455 20.23 13.59 -2.67
CA GLU A 455 21.34 12.64 -2.82
C GLU A 455 21.21 11.59 -1.71
N TYR A 456 20.77 10.40 -2.08
CA TYR A 456 20.49 9.36 -1.10
C TYR A 456 21.78 8.80 -0.46
N SER A 457 21.80 8.66 0.84
CA SER A 457 22.88 8.03 1.60
C SER A 457 22.38 7.39 2.90
N TRP A 458 23.21 6.52 3.51
CA TRP A 458 22.96 5.98 4.84
C TRP A 458 23.44 6.91 5.96
N GLY A 459 24.25 7.91 5.63
CA GLY A 459 24.75 8.93 6.54
C GLY A 459 23.87 10.17 6.58
N HIS A 460 24.48 11.31 6.91
CA HIS A 460 23.80 12.60 6.82
C HIS A 460 23.38 12.89 5.37
N GLN A 461 22.14 13.28 5.22
CA GLN A 461 21.58 13.62 3.91
C GLN A 461 22.17 14.97 3.43
N ASN A 462 22.26 15.17 2.11
CA ASN A 462 22.79 16.40 1.50
C ASN A 462 22.02 17.66 1.94
N TRP A 463 20.74 17.54 2.24
CA TRP A 463 19.86 18.63 2.68
C TRP A 463 19.91 18.90 4.19
N HIS A 464 20.63 18.12 5.00
CA HIS A 464 20.66 18.23 6.46
C HIS A 464 20.97 19.65 6.96
N ARG A 465 21.94 20.33 6.34
CA ARG A 465 22.32 21.71 6.72
C ARG A 465 21.19 22.72 6.52
N TRP A 466 20.42 22.59 5.45
CA TRP A 466 19.31 23.50 5.14
C TRP A 466 18.14 23.30 6.08
N VAL A 467 17.77 22.05 6.32
CA VAL A 467 16.74 21.70 7.31
C VAL A 467 17.15 22.12 8.72
N ALA A 468 18.44 22.05 9.07
CA ALA A 468 18.92 22.57 10.35
C ALA A 468 18.73 24.11 10.48
N GLU A 469 18.87 24.86 9.40
CA GLU A 469 18.58 26.31 9.36
C GLU A 469 17.08 26.60 9.45
N GLU A 470 16.24 25.82 8.76
CA GLU A 470 14.77 25.91 8.88
C GLU A 470 14.31 25.65 10.31
N HIS A 471 14.88 24.63 10.98
CA HIS A 471 14.60 24.34 12.39
C HIS A 471 15.00 25.52 13.28
N ARG A 472 16.20 26.08 13.08
CA ARG A 472 16.65 27.26 13.83
C ARG A 472 15.73 28.46 13.61
N ALA A 473 15.33 28.71 12.35
CA ALA A 473 14.38 29.77 12.03
C ALA A 473 13.04 29.59 12.75
N CYS A 474 12.51 28.35 12.78
CA CYS A 474 11.27 28.04 13.47
C CYS A 474 11.40 28.22 15.00
N ARG A 475 12.55 27.88 15.60
CA ARG A 475 12.78 27.99 17.05
C ARG A 475 13.08 29.40 17.53
N GLU A 476 13.71 30.22 16.69
CA GLU A 476 14.21 31.56 17.08
C GLU A 476 13.42 32.71 16.45
N ARG A 477 12.71 32.44 15.35
CA ARG A 477 12.02 33.47 14.55
C ARG A 477 10.61 33.05 14.17
N VAL A 478 10.40 32.75 12.91
CA VAL A 478 9.14 32.26 12.35
C VAL A 478 9.41 31.47 11.07
N ALA A 479 8.66 30.42 10.87
CA ALA A 479 8.64 29.61 9.65
C ALA A 479 7.22 29.46 9.13
N LEU A 480 7.10 29.35 7.79
CA LEU A 480 5.85 29.09 7.10
C LEU A 480 5.85 27.66 6.54
N PHE A 481 4.74 26.95 6.71
CA PHE A 481 4.58 25.60 6.22
C PHE A 481 3.32 25.49 5.35
N ASP A 482 3.48 24.97 4.14
CA ASP A 482 2.34 24.60 3.30
C ASP A 482 1.73 23.28 3.79
N MET A 483 0.62 23.38 4.50
CA MET A 483 -0.15 22.24 5.02
C MET A 483 -1.43 21.98 4.21
N SER A 484 -1.54 22.55 3.00
CA SER A 484 -2.75 22.45 2.15
C SER A 484 -3.15 21.00 1.83
N SER A 485 -2.20 20.08 1.84
CA SER A 485 -2.43 18.65 1.58
C SER A 485 -3.18 17.90 2.69
N PHE A 486 -3.23 18.45 3.92
CA PHE A 486 -4.00 17.84 5.00
C PHE A 486 -5.47 17.75 4.61
N ALA A 487 -6.10 16.62 4.91
CA ALA A 487 -7.51 16.42 4.62
C ALA A 487 -8.38 17.27 5.56
N LYS A 488 -9.38 17.91 4.99
CA LYS A 488 -10.38 18.69 5.71
C LYS A 488 -11.75 18.10 5.43
N LEU A 489 -12.40 17.61 6.49
CA LEU A 489 -13.75 17.06 6.42
C LEU A 489 -14.70 18.00 7.18
N LEU A 490 -15.83 18.32 6.57
CA LEU A 490 -16.90 19.08 7.18
C LEU A 490 -18.01 18.12 7.61
N ILE A 491 -18.32 18.09 8.90
CA ILE A 491 -19.52 17.41 9.43
C ILE A 491 -20.58 18.48 9.70
N LYS A 492 -21.70 18.38 9.00
CA LYS A 492 -22.77 19.39 9.02
C LYS A 492 -24.13 18.75 9.20
N GLY A 493 -24.91 19.30 10.12
CA GLY A 493 -26.29 18.91 10.38
C GLY A 493 -26.70 19.07 11.83
N PRO A 494 -28.01 19.04 12.15
CA PRO A 494 -28.51 19.29 13.50
C PRO A 494 -27.95 18.32 14.54
N ASP A 495 -27.60 17.09 14.15
CA ASP A 495 -27.10 16.06 15.05
C ASP A 495 -25.56 15.91 14.97
N ALA A 496 -24.84 16.83 14.30
CA ALA A 496 -23.39 16.76 14.08
C ALA A 496 -22.58 16.66 15.39
N ARG A 497 -22.98 17.40 16.43
CA ARG A 497 -22.36 17.32 17.77
C ARG A 497 -22.53 15.94 18.40
N HIS A 498 -23.75 15.40 18.36
CA HIS A 498 -24.06 14.08 18.89
C HIS A 498 -23.28 13.00 18.16
N ALA A 499 -23.25 13.08 16.83
CA ALA A 499 -22.45 12.19 15.98
C ALA A 499 -20.96 12.22 16.34
N LEU A 500 -20.38 13.41 16.51
CA LEU A 500 -18.99 13.57 16.91
C LEU A 500 -18.70 13.00 18.30
N SER A 501 -19.61 13.18 19.27
CA SER A 501 -19.42 12.63 20.62
C SER A 501 -19.40 11.10 20.67
N TRP A 502 -19.93 10.44 19.65
CA TRP A 502 -19.85 8.99 19.45
C TRP A 502 -18.50 8.56 18.84
N ILE A 503 -17.89 9.40 18.01
CA ILE A 503 -16.73 9.05 17.17
C ILE A 503 -15.40 9.40 17.84
N ILE A 504 -15.33 10.56 18.53
CA ILE A 504 -14.07 11.08 19.07
C ILE A 504 -13.88 10.75 20.55
N ALA A 505 -12.62 10.59 20.95
CA ALA A 505 -12.24 10.21 22.31
C ALA A 505 -12.17 11.40 23.29
N ASN A 506 -12.30 12.64 22.81
CA ASN A 506 -12.29 13.85 23.64
C ASN A 506 -13.67 14.54 23.62
N GLU A 507 -13.86 15.53 24.46
CA GLU A 507 -15.10 16.33 24.44
C GLU A 507 -15.22 17.13 23.15
N VAL A 508 -16.44 17.11 22.59
CA VAL A 508 -16.75 17.90 21.39
C VAL A 508 -16.82 19.38 21.74
N PRO A 509 -16.15 20.28 21.00
CA PRO A 509 -16.19 21.72 21.29
C PRO A 509 -17.62 22.28 21.34
N LEU A 510 -17.92 23.06 22.38
CA LEU A 510 -19.25 23.66 22.61
C LEU A 510 -19.37 25.05 22.01
N GLU A 511 -18.31 25.83 22.11
CA GLU A 511 -18.28 27.22 21.65
C GLU A 511 -17.83 27.30 20.18
N SER A 512 -18.51 28.12 19.37
CA SER A 512 -18.06 28.40 18.02
C SER A 512 -16.68 29.04 18.05
N GLY A 513 -15.77 28.52 17.22
CA GLY A 513 -14.36 28.91 17.25
C GLY A 513 -13.50 28.15 18.25
N ALA A 514 -14.02 27.18 18.97
CA ALA A 514 -13.19 26.29 19.80
C ALA A 514 -12.69 25.10 18.98
N THR A 515 -11.43 24.70 19.23
CA THR A 515 -10.75 23.58 18.57
C THR A 515 -10.20 22.62 19.63
N VAL A 516 -10.37 21.33 19.40
CA VAL A 516 -9.79 20.25 20.21
C VAL A 516 -8.98 19.29 19.33
N TYR A 517 -7.85 18.81 19.85
CA TYR A 517 -7.13 17.67 19.31
C TYR A 517 -7.64 16.40 19.97
N THR A 518 -7.91 15.35 19.18
CA THR A 518 -8.54 14.12 19.66
C THR A 518 -8.11 12.91 18.85
N GLY A 519 -8.24 11.73 19.45
CA GLY A 519 -8.17 10.46 18.75
C GLY A 519 -9.55 9.97 18.30
N MET A 520 -9.57 9.16 17.27
CA MET A 520 -10.65 8.25 16.89
C MET A 520 -10.16 6.84 17.19
N LEU A 521 -10.90 6.11 18.04
CA LEU A 521 -10.48 4.82 18.56
C LEU A 521 -11.34 3.69 17.97
N ASN A 522 -10.77 2.49 17.89
CA ASN A 522 -11.53 1.27 17.64
C ASN A 522 -12.10 0.69 18.95
N GLU A 523 -12.88 -0.39 18.85
CA GLU A 523 -13.54 -1.02 20.00
C GLU A 523 -12.55 -1.63 21.01
N ARG A 524 -11.31 -1.87 20.61
CA ARG A 524 -10.22 -2.33 21.50
C ARG A 524 -9.43 -1.20 22.16
N GLY A 525 -9.82 0.06 21.92
CA GLY A 525 -9.14 1.25 22.44
C GLY A 525 -7.85 1.61 21.70
N GLY A 526 -7.58 0.98 20.54
CA GLY A 526 -6.47 1.34 19.66
C GLY A 526 -6.80 2.58 18.83
N TYR A 527 -5.77 3.38 18.51
CA TYR A 527 -5.92 4.53 17.63
C TYR A 527 -6.20 4.10 16.18
N GLU A 528 -7.33 4.55 15.62
CA GLU A 528 -7.61 4.49 14.20
C GLU A 528 -7.05 5.71 13.47
N SER A 529 -7.19 6.88 14.09
CA SER A 529 -6.67 8.15 13.60
C SER A 529 -6.58 9.18 14.72
N ASP A 530 -5.86 10.27 14.47
CA ASP A 530 -5.83 11.47 15.27
C ASP A 530 -6.02 12.71 14.41
N PHE A 531 -6.75 13.69 14.93
CA PHE A 531 -7.10 14.89 14.18
C PHE A 531 -7.55 16.04 15.10
N THR A 532 -7.67 17.23 14.53
CA THR A 532 -8.31 18.35 15.19
C THR A 532 -9.78 18.46 14.79
N VAL A 533 -10.63 18.87 15.73
CA VAL A 533 -12.04 19.17 15.52
C VAL A 533 -12.28 20.62 15.92
N THR A 534 -12.71 21.43 14.97
CA THR A 534 -13.07 22.85 15.19
C THR A 534 -14.56 23.04 15.00
N LYS A 535 -15.24 23.62 15.98
CA LYS A 535 -16.62 24.05 15.80
C LYS A 535 -16.65 25.35 15.00
N LEU A 536 -17.24 25.28 13.81
CA LEU A 536 -17.34 26.43 12.91
C LEU A 536 -18.56 27.31 13.19
N ASP A 537 -19.70 26.64 13.38
CA ASP A 537 -21.01 27.26 13.66
C ASP A 537 -21.89 26.25 14.40
N HIS A 538 -23.15 26.58 14.62
CA HIS A 538 -24.09 25.85 15.47
C HIS A 538 -24.20 24.36 15.16
N HIS A 539 -24.17 24.00 13.87
CA HIS A 539 -24.30 22.63 13.34
C HIS A 539 -23.17 22.23 12.41
N GLU A 540 -22.02 22.91 12.48
CA GLU A 540 -20.91 22.71 11.56
C GLU A 540 -19.60 22.50 12.32
N TYR A 541 -18.90 21.41 11.99
CA TYR A 541 -17.60 21.06 12.55
C TYR A 541 -16.62 20.69 11.43
N MET A 542 -15.43 21.24 11.52
CA MET A 542 -14.33 20.90 10.60
C MET A 542 -13.35 19.95 11.30
N ILE A 543 -13.09 18.82 10.68
CA ILE A 543 -12.02 17.89 11.06
C ILE A 543 -10.84 18.14 10.13
N VAL A 544 -9.62 18.21 10.70
CA VAL A 544 -8.37 18.27 9.93
C VAL A 544 -7.50 17.08 10.29
N THR A 545 -7.22 16.22 9.32
CA THR A 545 -6.49 14.97 9.49
C THR A 545 -5.36 14.84 8.46
N GLY A 546 -4.51 13.82 8.63
CA GLY A 546 -3.34 13.59 7.77
C GLY A 546 -3.71 13.35 6.30
N SER A 547 -2.88 13.85 5.38
CA SER A 547 -3.10 13.74 3.93
C SER A 547 -3.32 12.30 3.45
N ALA A 548 -2.63 11.33 4.06
CA ALA A 548 -2.72 9.92 3.69
C ALA A 548 -3.99 9.24 4.22
N GLN A 549 -4.64 9.83 5.22
CA GLN A 549 -5.77 9.24 5.94
C GLN A 549 -7.13 9.69 5.41
N ALA A 550 -7.16 10.63 4.46
CA ALA A 550 -8.39 11.26 3.96
C ALA A 550 -9.53 10.28 3.63
N VAL A 551 -9.25 9.21 2.90
CA VAL A 551 -10.25 8.22 2.49
C VAL A 551 -10.63 7.32 3.65
N ARG A 552 -9.63 6.85 4.41
CA ARG A 552 -9.83 5.95 5.55
C ARG A 552 -10.65 6.63 6.65
N ASP A 553 -10.25 7.82 7.06
CA ASP A 553 -10.93 8.52 8.15
C ASP A 553 -12.37 8.85 7.78
N ARG A 554 -12.59 9.31 6.55
CA ARG A 554 -13.96 9.53 6.07
C ARG A 554 -14.77 8.24 6.10
N ASP A 555 -14.24 7.12 5.61
CA ASP A 555 -14.94 5.83 5.58
C ASP A 555 -15.23 5.31 7.01
N VAL A 556 -14.28 5.44 7.94
CA VAL A 556 -14.49 5.06 9.35
C VAL A 556 -15.57 5.92 10.00
N ILE A 557 -15.55 7.23 9.77
CA ILE A 557 -16.59 8.15 10.25
C ILE A 557 -17.98 7.76 9.69
N GLU A 558 -18.08 7.54 8.37
CA GLU A 558 -19.36 7.16 7.74
C GLU A 558 -19.88 5.81 8.25
N ARG A 559 -19.00 4.83 8.49
CA ARG A 559 -19.35 3.53 9.10
C ARG A 559 -19.85 3.73 10.54
N ALA A 560 -19.14 4.52 11.33
CA ALA A 560 -19.54 4.82 12.70
C ALA A 560 -20.94 5.48 12.74
N LEU A 561 -21.18 6.46 11.86
CA LEU A 561 -22.48 7.12 11.73
C LEU A 561 -23.59 6.16 11.26
N ALA A 562 -23.27 5.22 10.38
CA ALA A 562 -24.21 4.21 9.90
C ALA A 562 -24.58 3.19 11.00
N ALA A 563 -23.66 2.94 11.94
CA ALA A 563 -23.85 2.03 13.06
C ALA A 563 -24.60 2.67 14.24
N MET A 564 -24.77 4.00 14.27
CA MET A 564 -25.51 4.68 15.34
C MET A 564 -27.00 4.29 15.32
N PRO A 565 -27.58 3.90 16.47
CA PRO A 565 -28.97 3.41 16.54
C PRO A 565 -30.02 4.45 16.13
N ASP A 566 -29.72 5.72 16.31
CA ASP A 566 -30.63 6.86 16.08
C ASP A 566 -30.45 7.54 14.73
N ALA A 567 -29.61 6.98 13.84
CA ALA A 567 -29.38 7.47 12.49
C ALA A 567 -29.25 9.02 12.41
N PRO A 568 -28.13 9.60 12.87
CA PRO A 568 -27.99 11.04 13.07
C PRO A 568 -28.12 11.82 11.75
N ARG A 569 -28.82 12.95 11.82
CA ARG A 569 -29.07 13.86 10.69
C ARG A 569 -27.88 14.79 10.50
N CYS A 570 -26.81 14.26 9.96
CA CYS A 570 -25.63 15.04 9.56
C CYS A 570 -24.97 14.39 8.33
N GLU A 571 -24.20 15.16 7.59
CA GLU A 571 -23.48 14.73 6.39
C GLU A 571 -21.99 15.02 6.54
N VAL A 572 -21.15 14.24 5.85
CA VAL A 572 -19.70 14.37 5.82
C VAL A 572 -19.23 14.78 4.42
N PHE A 573 -18.62 15.95 4.32
CA PHE A 573 -18.10 16.49 3.07
C PHE A 573 -16.58 16.56 3.09
N ASP A 574 -15.92 16.12 2.03
CA ASP A 574 -14.50 16.40 1.80
C ASP A 574 -14.36 17.81 1.21
N ILE A 575 -13.84 18.73 2.02
CA ILE A 575 -13.59 20.11 1.65
C ILE A 575 -12.08 20.41 1.50
N THR A 576 -11.26 19.39 1.34
CA THR A 576 -9.79 19.50 1.29
C THR A 576 -9.32 20.52 0.26
N SER A 577 -9.92 20.51 -0.93
CA SER A 577 -9.50 21.40 -2.02
C SER A 577 -10.10 22.81 -1.96
N MET A 578 -10.94 23.12 -0.96
CA MET A 578 -11.50 24.47 -0.79
C MET A 578 -10.52 25.46 -0.16
N PHE A 579 -9.54 24.93 0.61
CA PHE A 579 -8.62 25.75 1.39
C PHE A 579 -7.17 25.34 1.14
N ALA A 580 -6.33 26.35 0.85
CA ALA A 580 -4.93 26.27 1.18
C ALA A 580 -4.76 26.42 2.71
N VAL A 581 -3.74 25.76 3.27
CA VAL A 581 -3.43 25.91 4.68
C VAL A 581 -1.99 26.37 4.83
N ILE A 582 -1.80 27.54 5.41
CA ILE A 582 -0.51 28.12 5.71
C ILE A 582 -0.33 28.11 7.23
N ALA A 583 0.58 27.27 7.72
CA ALA A 583 0.93 27.29 9.13
C ALA A 583 2.06 28.31 9.36
N VAL A 584 1.84 29.22 10.31
CA VAL A 584 2.79 30.27 10.72
C VAL A 584 3.25 29.94 12.11
N MET A 585 4.49 29.42 12.27
CA MET A 585 4.98 28.84 13.51
C MET A 585 6.32 29.47 13.92
N GLY A 586 6.48 29.71 15.22
CA GLY A 586 7.70 30.28 15.82
C GLY A 586 7.40 31.42 16.80
N PRO A 587 8.36 31.83 17.64
CA PRO A 587 8.15 32.85 18.68
C PRO A 587 7.71 34.21 18.12
N LEU A 588 8.09 34.55 16.88
CA LEU A 588 7.70 35.80 16.23
C LEU A 588 6.45 35.68 15.35
N SER A 589 5.75 34.55 15.36
CA SER A 589 4.54 34.33 14.53
C SER A 589 3.41 35.36 14.83
N ARG A 590 3.22 35.72 16.11
CA ARG A 590 2.25 36.77 16.50
C ARG A 590 2.60 38.11 15.91
N GLU A 591 3.86 38.50 16.00
CA GLU A 591 4.33 39.78 15.49
C GLU A 591 4.13 39.87 13.97
N LEU A 592 4.44 38.80 13.26
CA LEU A 592 4.22 38.70 11.82
C LEU A 592 2.74 38.85 11.46
N LEU A 593 1.87 38.09 12.11
CA LEU A 593 0.42 38.13 11.87
C LEU A 593 -0.20 39.48 12.23
N GLN A 594 0.27 40.09 13.31
CA GLN A 594 -0.18 41.44 13.71
C GLN A 594 0.16 42.54 12.70
N ARG A 595 1.25 42.34 11.92
CA ARG A 595 1.61 43.25 10.79
C ARG A 595 0.77 43.02 9.54
N ALA A 596 0.27 41.78 9.36
CA ALA A 596 -0.50 41.40 8.19
C ALA A 596 -2.03 41.53 8.41
N SER A 597 -2.48 41.80 9.65
CA SER A 597 -3.88 41.79 10.01
C SER A 597 -4.21 42.90 11.03
N THR A 598 -5.43 43.40 10.98
CA THR A 598 -5.98 44.33 11.98
C THR A 598 -6.59 43.60 13.19
N ALA A 599 -6.73 42.28 13.14
CA ALA A 599 -7.23 41.47 14.25
C ALA A 599 -6.21 41.41 15.38
N ASP A 600 -6.70 41.26 16.62
CA ASP A 600 -5.85 41.12 17.80
C ASP A 600 -5.42 39.65 17.99
N PHE A 601 -4.15 39.35 17.77
CA PHE A 601 -3.51 38.05 17.99
C PHE A 601 -2.93 37.88 19.40
N SER A 602 -3.29 38.74 20.38
CA SER A 602 -2.88 38.58 21.77
C SER A 602 -3.37 37.26 22.38
N SER A 603 -2.74 36.78 23.45
CA SER A 603 -3.18 35.56 24.13
C SER A 603 -4.56 35.70 24.79
N HIS A 604 -4.99 36.92 25.07
CA HIS A 604 -6.31 37.21 25.60
C HIS A 604 -7.39 37.04 24.55
N SER A 605 -7.24 37.69 23.41
CA SER A 605 -8.23 37.67 22.32
C SER A 605 -8.15 36.38 21.48
N PHE A 606 -6.99 35.74 21.46
CA PHE A 606 -6.74 34.53 20.70
C PHE A 606 -6.07 33.45 21.57
N PRO A 607 -6.79 32.84 22.55
CA PRO A 607 -6.23 31.78 23.38
C PRO A 607 -5.89 30.52 22.56
N PHE A 608 -5.05 29.63 23.12
CA PHE A 608 -4.72 28.35 22.48
C PHE A 608 -5.99 27.53 22.22
N GLY A 609 -6.11 26.95 21.01
CA GLY A 609 -7.30 26.24 20.57
C GLY A 609 -8.43 27.12 20.05
N ALA A 610 -8.26 28.46 20.06
CA ALA A 610 -9.23 29.38 19.45
C ALA A 610 -9.09 29.39 17.91
N SER A 611 -10.20 29.54 17.23
CA SER A 611 -10.32 29.62 15.78
C SER A 611 -11.26 30.76 15.41
N HIS A 612 -10.73 31.80 14.76
CA HIS A 612 -11.47 33.00 14.38
C HIS A 612 -11.41 33.25 12.90
N VAL A 613 -12.44 33.89 12.35
CA VAL A 613 -12.41 34.45 11.00
C VAL A 613 -11.82 35.86 11.10
N VAL A 614 -10.73 36.07 10.38
CA VAL A 614 -9.96 37.34 10.40
C VAL A 614 -9.48 37.68 9.00
N ASP A 615 -9.18 38.96 8.76
CA ASP A 615 -8.56 39.39 7.53
C ASP A 615 -7.03 39.34 7.68
N VAL A 616 -6.34 38.68 6.73
CA VAL A 616 -4.89 38.64 6.63
C VAL A 616 -4.51 39.03 5.21
N GLY A 617 -3.77 40.13 5.03
CA GLY A 617 -3.56 40.71 3.71
C GLY A 617 -4.90 41.09 3.06
N TYR A 618 -5.14 40.54 1.87
CA TYR A 618 -6.41 40.72 1.13
C TYR A 618 -7.42 39.58 1.32
N ALA A 619 -7.08 38.59 2.12
CA ALA A 619 -7.91 37.39 2.29
C ALA A 619 -8.64 37.39 3.64
N THR A 620 -9.93 37.08 3.63
CA THR A 620 -10.66 36.68 4.84
C THR A 620 -10.40 35.18 5.06
N VAL A 621 -9.71 34.83 6.15
CA VAL A 621 -9.25 33.50 6.46
C VAL A 621 -9.80 33.02 7.80
N ARG A 622 -9.87 31.73 7.98
CA ARG A 622 -10.00 31.17 9.33
C ARG A 622 -8.60 30.94 9.88
N ALA A 623 -8.27 31.63 10.97
CA ALA A 623 -7.03 31.42 11.71
C ALA A 623 -7.32 30.58 12.95
N THR A 624 -6.58 29.49 13.15
CA THR A 624 -6.71 28.61 14.31
C THR A 624 -5.40 28.56 15.07
N ARG A 625 -5.39 28.90 16.36
CA ARG A 625 -4.18 28.89 17.17
C ARG A 625 -3.86 27.48 17.62
N LEU A 626 -2.95 26.87 16.88
CA LEU A 626 -2.43 25.52 17.08
C LEU A 626 -0.91 25.49 16.88
N THR A 627 -0.28 24.37 17.24
CA THR A 627 1.13 24.14 16.94
C THR A 627 1.40 22.64 16.70
N TYR A 628 2.21 22.36 15.68
CA TYR A 628 2.82 21.03 15.45
C TYR A 628 4.28 20.99 15.93
N VAL A 629 4.95 22.14 15.88
CA VAL A 629 6.40 22.24 16.15
C VAL A 629 6.70 22.54 17.62
N GLY A 630 5.68 22.74 18.45
CA GLY A 630 5.83 23.08 19.86
C GLY A 630 6.11 24.56 20.13
N GLU A 631 6.12 25.39 19.09
CA GLU A 631 6.26 26.85 19.21
C GLU A 631 4.91 27.55 19.08
N LEU A 632 4.88 28.85 19.39
CA LEU A 632 3.73 29.70 19.14
C LEU A 632 3.33 29.63 17.65
N GLY A 633 2.05 29.45 17.34
CA GLY A 633 1.65 29.34 15.95
C GLY A 633 0.16 29.44 15.67
N TRP A 634 -0.15 29.60 14.40
CA TRP A 634 -1.48 29.60 13.82
C TRP A 634 -1.50 28.84 12.51
N GLU A 635 -2.59 28.16 12.23
CA GLU A 635 -2.94 27.64 10.92
C GLU A 635 -3.96 28.59 10.27
N LEU A 636 -3.63 29.06 9.07
CA LEU A 636 -4.51 29.93 8.28
C LEU A 636 -5.17 29.10 7.18
N TYR A 637 -6.47 28.91 7.27
CA TYR A 637 -7.28 28.25 6.24
C TYR A 637 -7.75 29.33 5.26
N VAL A 638 -7.06 29.41 4.14
CA VAL A 638 -7.22 30.45 3.13
C VAL A 638 -8.04 29.88 1.96
N PRO A 639 -9.14 30.49 1.53
CA PRO A 639 -9.80 30.09 0.28
C PRO A 639 -8.79 30.06 -0.86
N VAL A 640 -8.82 29.01 -1.69
CA VAL A 640 -7.71 28.69 -2.61
C VAL A 640 -7.37 29.82 -3.59
N GLU A 641 -8.37 30.61 -4.01
CA GLU A 641 -8.24 31.74 -4.92
C GLU A 641 -7.46 32.92 -4.32
N PHE A 642 -7.37 33.05 -3.00
CA PHE A 642 -6.63 34.10 -2.31
C PHE A 642 -5.25 33.67 -1.80
N ALA A 643 -4.90 32.40 -1.92
CA ALA A 643 -3.74 31.83 -1.21
C ALA A 643 -2.39 32.41 -1.70
N VAL A 644 -2.30 32.90 -2.92
CA VAL A 644 -1.07 33.48 -3.50
C VAL A 644 -0.94 34.98 -3.17
N GLY A 645 -2.02 35.69 -2.99
CA GLY A 645 -2.05 37.10 -2.61
C GLY A 645 -1.87 37.37 -1.14
#